data_d01c40581e38c19f8deb23a747be9b51
#
_entry.id   d01c40581e38c19f8deb23a747be9b51
#
_cell.length_a   1.000
_cell.length_b   1.000
_cell.length_c   1.000
_cell.angle_alpha   90.00
_cell.angle_beta   90.00
_cell.angle_gamma   90.00
#
_symmetry.space_group_name_H-M   'P 1'
#
loop_
_entity.id
_entity.type
_entity.pdbx_description
1 polymer ?
#
loop_
_entity_poly.entity_id
_entity_poly.type
_entity_poly.pdbx_seq_one_letter_code
_entity_poly.pdbx_strand_id
1 'polypeptide(L)'
;MSSHVELTTAEPWVELTVTDSDWDAADPALLTTMFAQLALIRSFEEYVLQLAGEGLVHGPAHSSIGQEGGAVASILPLRTADTVNGSHRGHHQFLAKALGHVAPGGLDPTAELTDDIVTVLTRSLAEICGLARGYCRGRGGSMHLQWREAGAMGTNAIVGGGVPQALGFAFNHRRSGTDAVSVTYFGDGAANIGSVLESFNLAAAWNLPVCFFLENNQYAVSTNVTESAAETRLSARGPGFKIPSWRVDGMDPLAVYLAMTAAVDHMRAGGGPTLIEAETYRYFHQNGPFPGSAFGYRSKQEEAAWRQRDPLARTADHLVRRGILTREQTDAAIARASETMAGIGAQLTEPVPGGKPGQRQIRQSEWPDPSFVDVGIRGDLSEFDDAPLTDRDTFTGEIADRSFIEVVSEVMGAAMDGDDRIVVLGEDVHRLSGGTNGATKGLKDKYPDRILGTPISENAFSGMAGGMALDGRYRPVVEFMYADFLWVAADQLFNQIGKARHMFGGDNPVPLVLRTKVGTGTGYGSQHSMDPAGIFATSAGWRIAAPSTPFEYVGMMNSALRCQDPVVVIEHVELYSSTGEGPVNDLEYCIPIGKARVRRPGGGITLLTYLSMVNHSLTAAEEVPEADAEVIDLRWLDRASVDWDTIGASIRKTNNVLIVEQGAIGTSYGGWLSDEIGRRFFDWLDQPVQRVTGGVASPSISKVLERAAIAKSEEVASALRQYDPHR
;
A
#
# COMPACT_ATOMS: atom_id res chain seq x y z
N MET A 1 -52.82 13.45 2.42
CA MET A 1 -52.37 12.10 2.84
C MET A 1 -51.03 11.88 2.21
N SER A 2 -50.02 11.59 2.99
CA SER A 2 -48.69 11.19 2.46
C SER A 2 -48.83 9.76 1.89
N SER A 3 -48.35 9.52 0.69
CA SER A 3 -48.25 8.19 0.10
C SER A 3 -46.86 7.61 0.44
N HIS A 4 -46.79 6.41 0.96
CA HIS A 4 -45.59 5.65 1.17
C HIS A 4 -45.43 4.62 0.05
N VAL A 5 -44.27 4.56 -0.57
CA VAL A 5 -43.89 3.54 -1.55
C VAL A 5 -42.75 2.73 -0.95
N GLU A 6 -42.92 1.43 -0.81
CA GLU A 6 -41.87 0.54 -0.39
C GLU A 6 -40.85 0.37 -1.52
N LEU A 7 -39.56 0.61 -1.21
CA LEU A 7 -38.46 0.47 -2.16
C LEU A 7 -37.72 -0.83 -1.89
N THR A 8 -37.34 -1.52 -2.95
CA THR A 8 -36.51 -2.72 -2.90
C THR A 8 -35.18 -2.43 -3.56
N THR A 9 -34.11 -3.15 -3.13
CA THR A 9 -32.80 -3.11 -3.80
C THR A 9 -32.88 -3.77 -5.17
N ALA A 10 -32.13 -3.25 -6.15
CA ALA A 10 -32.15 -3.79 -7.50
C ALA A 10 -31.33 -5.08 -7.65
N GLU A 11 -30.34 -5.29 -6.78
CA GLU A 11 -29.42 -6.43 -6.88
C GLU A 11 -29.84 -7.59 -5.96
N PRO A 12 -29.58 -8.83 -6.37
CA PRO A 12 -29.89 -10.01 -5.58
C PRO A 12 -29.04 -10.11 -4.32
N TRP A 13 -29.67 -10.53 -3.25
CA TRP A 13 -29.04 -10.99 -2.02
C TRP A 13 -29.63 -12.36 -1.69
N VAL A 14 -28.78 -13.39 -1.82
CA VAL A 14 -29.23 -14.78 -1.75
C VAL A 14 -28.39 -15.61 -0.79
N GLU A 15 -28.98 -16.58 -0.15
CA GLU A 15 -28.32 -17.67 0.53
C GLU A 15 -28.20 -18.86 -0.40
N LEU A 16 -26.97 -19.30 -0.71
CA LEU A 16 -26.72 -20.46 -1.54
C LEU A 16 -26.43 -21.65 -0.65
N THR A 17 -27.24 -22.69 -0.81
CA THR A 17 -27.06 -23.97 -0.10
C THR A 17 -26.87 -25.09 -1.11
N VAL A 18 -26.08 -26.09 -0.76
CA VAL A 18 -25.82 -27.28 -1.58
C VAL A 18 -26.47 -28.53 -0.96
N THR A 19 -26.79 -29.46 -1.81
CA THR A 19 -27.42 -30.75 -1.47
C THR A 19 -26.48 -31.89 -1.88
N ASP A 20 -26.80 -33.14 -1.47
CA ASP A 20 -26.10 -34.32 -1.97
C ASP A 20 -26.15 -34.45 -3.51
N SER A 21 -27.22 -33.98 -4.15
CA SER A 21 -27.36 -33.97 -5.62
C SER A 21 -26.30 -33.05 -6.29
N ASP A 22 -25.95 -31.92 -5.66
CA ASP A 22 -24.93 -31.01 -6.19
C ASP A 22 -23.56 -31.66 -6.09
N TRP A 23 -23.27 -32.34 -4.97
CA TRP A 23 -22.07 -33.12 -4.80
C TRP A 23 -21.99 -34.32 -5.77
N ASP A 24 -23.12 -34.95 -6.13
CA ASP A 24 -23.18 -36.03 -7.10
C ASP A 24 -22.94 -35.53 -8.54
N ALA A 25 -23.32 -34.29 -8.82
CA ALA A 25 -23.12 -33.64 -10.13
C ALA A 25 -21.77 -33.01 -10.33
N ALA A 26 -20.99 -32.80 -9.23
CA ALA A 26 -19.67 -32.14 -9.29
C ALA A 26 -18.62 -33.04 -9.98
N ASP A 27 -17.71 -32.42 -10.74
CA ASP A 27 -16.61 -33.12 -11.41
C ASP A 27 -15.68 -33.81 -10.38
N PRO A 28 -15.48 -35.12 -10.47
CA PRO A 28 -14.57 -35.84 -9.59
C PRO A 28 -13.14 -35.28 -9.57
N ALA A 29 -12.61 -34.75 -10.69
CA ALA A 29 -11.29 -34.16 -10.77
C ALA A 29 -11.23 -32.82 -9.97
N LEU A 30 -12.29 -32.03 -10.00
CA LEU A 30 -12.43 -30.85 -9.15
C LEU A 30 -12.42 -31.23 -7.66
N LEU A 31 -13.23 -32.22 -7.29
CA LEU A 31 -13.39 -32.65 -5.89
C LEU A 31 -12.07 -33.25 -5.33
N THR A 32 -11.33 -34.02 -6.13
CA THR A 32 -10.03 -34.58 -5.72
C THR A 32 -8.97 -33.49 -5.58
N THR A 33 -8.93 -32.50 -6.49
CA THR A 33 -8.06 -31.33 -6.38
C THR A 33 -8.39 -30.51 -5.14
N MET A 34 -9.67 -30.26 -4.88
CA MET A 34 -10.15 -29.54 -3.69
C MET A 34 -9.66 -30.23 -2.41
N PHE A 35 -9.85 -31.53 -2.30
CA PHE A 35 -9.39 -32.34 -1.16
C PHE A 35 -7.87 -32.30 -1.00
N ALA A 36 -7.11 -32.46 -2.09
CA ALA A 36 -5.66 -32.42 -2.06
C ALA A 36 -5.11 -31.08 -1.55
N GLN A 37 -5.68 -29.97 -2.02
CA GLN A 37 -5.29 -28.62 -1.53
C GLN A 37 -5.67 -28.43 -0.07
N LEU A 38 -6.86 -28.87 0.36
CA LEU A 38 -7.26 -28.81 1.78
C LEU A 38 -6.30 -29.59 2.67
N ALA A 39 -5.89 -30.80 2.26
CA ALA A 39 -4.94 -31.63 3.02
C ALA A 39 -3.56 -30.98 3.14
N LEU A 40 -3.04 -30.41 2.04
CA LEU A 40 -1.75 -29.71 2.02
C LEU A 40 -1.77 -28.46 2.90
N ILE A 41 -2.80 -27.61 2.77
CA ILE A 41 -2.91 -26.36 3.53
C ILE A 41 -3.11 -26.65 5.02
N ARG A 42 -3.92 -27.64 5.39
CA ARG A 42 -4.12 -28.07 6.76
C ARG A 42 -2.79 -28.53 7.38
N SER A 43 -2.07 -29.43 6.70
CA SER A 43 -0.77 -29.93 7.19
C SER A 43 0.29 -28.83 7.29
N PHE A 44 0.29 -27.89 6.35
CA PHE A 44 1.15 -26.69 6.41
C PHE A 44 0.86 -25.86 7.67
N GLU A 45 -0.39 -25.52 7.91
CA GLU A 45 -0.81 -24.71 9.05
C GLU A 45 -0.57 -25.39 10.40
N GLU A 46 -0.80 -26.69 10.48
CA GLU A 46 -0.49 -27.48 11.68
C GLU A 46 1.02 -27.46 11.96
N TYR A 47 1.83 -27.56 10.92
CA TYR A 47 3.28 -27.49 11.05
C TYR A 47 3.77 -26.08 11.45
N VAL A 48 3.17 -25.02 10.91
CA VAL A 48 3.42 -23.63 11.35
C VAL A 48 3.14 -23.47 12.84
N LEU A 49 2.01 -24.00 13.34
CA LEU A 49 1.67 -23.94 14.75
C LEU A 49 2.65 -24.76 15.62
N GLN A 50 3.13 -25.90 15.12
CA GLN A 50 4.17 -26.68 15.78
C GLN A 50 5.45 -25.86 15.93
N LEU A 51 5.96 -25.25 14.84
CA LEU A 51 7.16 -24.41 14.88
C LEU A 51 6.99 -23.17 15.78
N ALA A 52 5.80 -22.58 15.79
CA ALA A 52 5.48 -21.49 16.70
C ALA A 52 5.52 -21.94 18.17
N GLY A 53 5.01 -23.13 18.47
CA GLY A 53 5.09 -23.76 19.79
C GLY A 53 6.53 -24.09 20.23
N GLU A 54 7.40 -24.38 19.28
CA GLU A 54 8.85 -24.60 19.50
C GLU A 54 9.65 -23.29 19.59
N GLY A 55 9.03 -22.11 19.34
CA GLY A 55 9.70 -20.80 19.33
C GLY A 55 10.54 -20.54 18.08
N LEU A 56 10.30 -21.25 16.99
CA LEU A 56 11.03 -21.11 15.71
C LEU A 56 10.37 -20.14 14.73
N VAL A 57 9.13 -19.71 15.01
CA VAL A 57 8.47 -18.59 14.32
C VAL A 57 8.62 -17.36 15.19
N HIS A 58 9.26 -16.33 14.66
CA HIS A 58 9.40 -15.05 15.35
C HIS A 58 8.17 -14.16 15.08
N GLY A 59 7.54 -13.69 16.15
CA GLY A 59 6.31 -12.90 16.04
C GLY A 59 5.02 -13.75 15.97
N PRO A 60 3.88 -13.14 15.66
CA PRO A 60 2.59 -13.82 15.69
C PRO A 60 2.37 -14.70 14.45
N ALA A 61 2.03 -15.96 14.66
CA ALA A 61 1.54 -16.87 13.62
C ALA A 61 0.00 -16.86 13.60
N HIS A 62 -0.59 -16.44 12.50
CA HIS A 62 -2.05 -16.36 12.34
C HIS A 62 -2.58 -17.55 11.54
N SER A 63 -2.77 -18.67 12.20
CA SER A 63 -3.27 -19.87 11.55
C SER A 63 -4.68 -19.72 10.99
N SER A 64 -4.92 -20.25 9.80
CA SER A 64 -6.21 -20.29 9.14
C SER A 64 -6.96 -21.61 9.30
N ILE A 65 -6.50 -22.51 10.18
CA ILE A 65 -7.15 -23.82 10.41
C ILE A 65 -8.63 -23.63 10.75
N GLY A 66 -9.48 -24.27 9.95
CA GLY A 66 -10.94 -24.17 10.00
C GLY A 66 -11.53 -23.29 8.88
N GLN A 67 -10.72 -22.46 8.20
CA GLN A 67 -11.17 -21.56 7.12
C GLN A 67 -10.69 -22.01 5.73
N GLU A 68 -9.92 -23.10 5.63
CA GLU A 68 -9.30 -23.56 4.38
C GLU A 68 -10.32 -23.82 3.27
N GLY A 69 -11.52 -24.26 3.64
CA GLY A 69 -12.63 -24.51 2.69
C GLY A 69 -13.01 -23.28 1.89
N GLY A 70 -13.09 -22.13 2.55
CA GLY A 70 -13.37 -20.84 1.92
C GLY A 70 -12.32 -20.45 0.90
N ALA A 71 -11.04 -20.54 1.24
CA ALA A 71 -9.95 -20.16 0.36
C ALA A 71 -9.77 -21.11 -0.83
N VAL A 72 -9.65 -22.41 -0.59
CA VAL A 72 -9.47 -23.40 -1.66
C VAL A 72 -10.60 -23.30 -2.68
N ALA A 73 -11.85 -23.33 -2.20
CA ALA A 73 -12.98 -23.37 -3.08
C ALA A 73 -13.23 -22.04 -3.84
N SER A 74 -12.92 -20.90 -3.25
CA SER A 74 -13.05 -19.63 -3.95
C SER A 74 -11.92 -19.37 -4.97
N ILE A 75 -10.77 -20.02 -4.83
CA ILE A 75 -9.64 -19.85 -5.75
C ILE A 75 -9.71 -20.83 -6.92
N LEU A 76 -10.30 -22.02 -6.76
CA LEU A 76 -10.40 -23.01 -7.83
C LEU A 76 -11.06 -22.50 -9.15
N PRO A 77 -12.07 -21.60 -9.15
CA PRO A 77 -12.60 -21.02 -10.39
C PRO A 77 -11.69 -19.97 -11.03
N LEU A 78 -10.64 -19.53 -10.35
CA LEU A 78 -9.74 -18.47 -10.82
C LEU A 78 -8.65 -19.03 -11.74
N ARG A 79 -8.20 -18.18 -12.66
CA ARG A 79 -7.06 -18.41 -13.54
C ARG A 79 -5.79 -17.80 -12.94
N THR A 80 -4.63 -18.16 -13.46
CA THR A 80 -3.35 -17.54 -13.05
C THR A 80 -3.35 -16.03 -13.24
N ALA A 81 -3.99 -15.51 -14.30
CA ALA A 81 -4.09 -14.09 -14.58
C ALA A 81 -5.00 -13.30 -13.61
N ASP A 82 -5.89 -13.98 -12.89
CA ASP A 82 -6.72 -13.35 -11.86
C ASP A 82 -5.88 -13.03 -10.62
N THR A 83 -6.14 -11.91 -9.99
CA THR A 83 -5.38 -11.45 -8.84
C THR A 83 -6.13 -11.67 -7.53
N VAL A 84 -5.38 -12.00 -6.47
CA VAL A 84 -5.92 -12.12 -5.12
C VAL A 84 -5.07 -11.34 -4.14
N ASN A 85 -5.70 -10.73 -3.14
CA ASN A 85 -5.01 -10.24 -1.95
C ASN A 85 -5.80 -10.60 -0.68
N GLY A 86 -5.12 -10.64 0.47
CA GLY A 86 -5.73 -11.14 1.69
C GLY A 86 -5.43 -10.32 2.94
N SER A 87 -5.94 -10.80 4.06
CA SER A 87 -5.73 -10.24 5.39
C SER A 87 -4.46 -10.83 6.05
N HIS A 88 -4.24 -10.48 7.33
CA HIS A 88 -3.17 -11.08 8.17
C HIS A 88 -3.32 -12.61 8.35
N ARG A 89 -4.51 -13.15 8.19
CA ARG A 89 -4.81 -14.60 8.18
C ARG A 89 -4.97 -15.07 6.75
N GLY A 90 -3.87 -15.00 5.98
CA GLY A 90 -3.89 -15.19 4.53
C GLY A 90 -3.08 -16.38 4.02
N HIS A 91 -2.55 -17.26 4.88
CA HIS A 91 -1.75 -18.40 4.45
C HIS A 91 -2.52 -19.32 3.48
N HIS A 92 -3.76 -19.66 3.81
CA HIS A 92 -4.61 -20.54 3.00
C HIS A 92 -4.94 -19.95 1.64
N GLN A 93 -5.22 -18.66 1.56
CA GLN A 93 -5.51 -17.94 0.31
C GLN A 93 -4.25 -17.85 -0.56
N PHE A 94 -3.11 -17.49 0.04
CA PHE A 94 -1.83 -17.44 -0.65
C PHE A 94 -1.44 -18.82 -1.19
N LEU A 95 -1.51 -19.87 -0.35
CA LEU A 95 -1.15 -21.23 -0.74
C LEU A 95 -2.08 -21.78 -1.81
N ALA A 96 -3.40 -21.61 -1.68
CA ALA A 96 -4.35 -22.06 -2.70
C ALA A 96 -4.06 -21.43 -4.06
N LYS A 97 -3.77 -20.11 -4.09
CA LYS A 97 -3.42 -19.40 -5.32
C LYS A 97 -2.09 -19.85 -5.90
N ALA A 98 -1.06 -20.02 -5.05
CA ALA A 98 0.26 -20.49 -5.44
C ALA A 98 0.23 -21.94 -5.96
N LEU A 99 -0.51 -22.83 -5.30
CA LEU A 99 -0.71 -24.21 -5.73
C LEU A 99 -1.44 -24.29 -7.06
N GLY A 100 -2.50 -23.48 -7.27
CA GLY A 100 -3.20 -23.37 -8.54
C GLY A 100 -2.31 -22.87 -9.68
N HIS A 101 -1.33 -22.01 -9.39
CA HIS A 101 -0.35 -21.54 -10.36
C HIS A 101 0.63 -22.64 -10.82
N VAL A 102 1.18 -23.40 -9.87
CA VAL A 102 2.17 -24.45 -10.20
C VAL A 102 1.54 -25.78 -10.62
N ALA A 103 0.25 -25.98 -10.36
CA ALA A 103 -0.50 -27.16 -10.76
C ALA A 103 -1.84 -26.78 -11.45
N PRO A 104 -1.80 -26.11 -12.61
CA PRO A 104 -3.01 -25.61 -13.29
C PRO A 104 -3.93 -26.73 -13.81
N GLY A 105 -3.43 -27.96 -13.91
CA GLY A 105 -4.20 -29.15 -14.26
C GLY A 105 -4.92 -29.81 -13.08
N GLY A 106 -4.80 -29.25 -11.88
CA GLY A 106 -5.31 -29.84 -10.64
C GLY A 106 -4.31 -30.71 -9.91
N LEU A 107 -4.72 -31.25 -8.77
CA LEU A 107 -3.90 -32.10 -7.89
C LEU A 107 -4.53 -33.47 -7.72
N ASP A 108 -3.75 -34.52 -7.94
CA ASP A 108 -4.13 -35.89 -7.60
C ASP A 108 -3.65 -36.25 -6.18
N PRO A 109 -4.56 -36.43 -5.22
CA PRO A 109 -4.18 -36.76 -3.84
C PRO A 109 -3.50 -38.09 -3.68
N THR A 110 -3.50 -38.94 -4.71
CA THR A 110 -2.84 -40.27 -4.68
C THR A 110 -1.42 -40.24 -5.28
N ALA A 111 -1.06 -39.19 -6.01
CA ALA A 111 0.25 -39.02 -6.62
C ALA A 111 1.28 -38.42 -5.64
N GLU A 112 2.56 -38.59 -5.99
CA GLU A 112 3.66 -37.89 -5.30
C GLU A 112 3.59 -36.40 -5.61
N LEU A 113 4.03 -35.54 -4.65
CA LEU A 113 4.09 -34.11 -4.83
C LEU A 113 5.24 -33.72 -5.75
N THR A 114 4.99 -32.82 -6.68
CA THR A 114 6.04 -32.30 -7.57
C THR A 114 7.00 -31.37 -6.82
N ASP A 115 8.20 -31.21 -7.35
CA ASP A 115 9.22 -30.29 -6.80
C ASP A 115 8.70 -28.84 -6.71
N ASP A 116 7.86 -28.43 -7.65
CA ASP A 116 7.25 -27.08 -7.66
C ASP A 116 6.31 -26.90 -6.47
N ILE A 117 5.48 -27.90 -6.15
CA ILE A 117 4.61 -27.88 -4.98
C ILE A 117 5.44 -27.81 -3.69
N VAL A 118 6.46 -28.66 -3.58
CA VAL A 118 7.37 -28.68 -2.42
C VAL A 118 8.09 -27.33 -2.29
N THR A 119 8.47 -26.72 -3.40
CA THR A 119 9.09 -25.37 -3.44
C THR A 119 8.13 -24.29 -2.92
N VAL A 120 6.86 -24.31 -3.34
CA VAL A 120 5.83 -23.38 -2.82
C VAL A 120 5.71 -23.50 -1.30
N LEU A 121 5.57 -24.73 -0.80
CA LEU A 121 5.46 -24.98 0.65
C LEU A 121 6.72 -24.55 1.40
N THR A 122 7.90 -24.85 0.85
CA THR A 122 9.20 -24.50 1.46
C THR A 122 9.38 -22.99 1.56
N ARG A 123 9.15 -22.26 0.46
CA ARG A 123 9.30 -20.80 0.45
C ARG A 123 8.28 -20.10 1.34
N SER A 124 7.05 -20.62 1.39
CA SER A 124 6.01 -20.08 2.28
C SER A 124 6.37 -20.27 3.76
N LEU A 125 6.82 -21.48 4.14
CA LEU A 125 7.25 -21.76 5.49
C LEU A 125 8.49 -20.95 5.88
N ALA A 126 9.45 -20.83 4.97
CA ALA A 126 10.65 -20.02 5.17
C ALA A 126 10.29 -18.55 5.41
N GLU A 127 9.33 -17.99 4.67
CA GLU A 127 8.87 -16.61 4.90
C GLU A 127 8.25 -16.43 6.27
N ILE A 128 7.39 -17.35 6.71
CA ILE A 128 6.77 -17.29 8.03
C ILE A 128 7.81 -17.38 9.16
N CYS A 129 8.89 -18.13 8.93
CA CYS A 129 10.04 -18.20 9.86
C CYS A 129 11.01 -17.00 9.74
N GLY A 130 10.78 -16.05 8.82
CA GLY A 130 11.64 -14.88 8.62
C GLY A 130 12.96 -15.18 7.90
N LEU A 131 13.00 -16.14 6.98
CA LEU A 131 14.21 -16.66 6.35
C LEU A 131 14.44 -16.08 4.95
N ALA A 132 15.72 -16.01 4.52
CA ALA A 132 16.16 -15.39 3.28
C ALA A 132 15.53 -15.99 2.01
N ARG A 133 15.25 -17.31 2.01
CA ARG A 133 14.63 -17.99 0.85
C ARG A 133 13.12 -17.80 0.74
N GLY A 134 12.47 -17.14 1.72
CA GLY A 134 11.05 -16.82 1.68
C GLY A 134 10.67 -15.95 0.50
N TYR A 135 9.37 -15.85 0.21
CA TYR A 135 8.86 -15.05 -0.91
C TYR A 135 9.17 -13.56 -0.77
N CYS A 136 9.18 -13.05 0.46
CA CYS A 136 9.51 -11.66 0.80
C CYS A 136 10.89 -11.55 1.50
N ARG A 137 11.77 -12.55 1.34
CA ARG A 137 13.12 -12.59 1.89
C ARG A 137 13.18 -12.42 3.42
N GLY A 138 12.18 -12.97 4.11
CA GLY A 138 12.07 -12.91 5.56
C GLY A 138 11.59 -11.58 6.13
N ARG A 139 11.08 -10.67 5.29
CA ARG A 139 10.56 -9.36 5.72
C ARG A 139 9.07 -9.35 5.96
N GLY A 140 8.32 -10.24 5.32
CA GLY A 140 6.88 -10.34 5.40
C GLY A 140 6.37 -11.12 6.60
N GLY A 141 7.02 -12.23 6.92
CA GLY A 141 6.58 -13.15 7.96
C GLY A 141 5.20 -13.74 7.69
N SER A 142 4.46 -14.06 8.75
CA SER A 142 3.12 -14.67 8.68
C SER A 142 2.06 -13.80 7.99
N MET A 143 2.21 -12.46 8.02
CA MET A 143 1.14 -11.54 7.64
C MET A 143 1.31 -10.88 6.27
N HIS A 144 2.47 -11.02 5.61
CA HIS A 144 2.78 -10.31 4.38
C HIS A 144 3.44 -11.24 3.36
N LEU A 145 2.61 -12.11 2.77
CA LEU A 145 3.03 -13.04 1.72
C LEU A 145 2.66 -12.47 0.35
N GLN A 146 3.61 -12.45 -0.59
CA GLN A 146 3.37 -12.01 -1.96
C GLN A 146 4.12 -12.89 -2.95
N TRP A 147 3.43 -13.24 -4.06
CA TRP A 147 4.03 -13.84 -5.25
C TRP A 147 3.26 -13.35 -6.48
N ARG A 148 3.75 -12.28 -7.10
CA ARG A 148 3.05 -11.56 -8.18
C ARG A 148 2.80 -12.43 -9.40
N GLU A 149 3.77 -13.26 -9.77
CA GLU A 149 3.68 -14.15 -10.94
C GLU A 149 2.56 -15.17 -10.80
N ALA A 150 2.23 -15.56 -9.58
CA ALA A 150 1.08 -16.41 -9.28
C ALA A 150 -0.25 -15.63 -9.17
N GLY A 151 -0.23 -14.30 -9.27
CA GLY A 151 -1.39 -13.44 -9.03
C GLY A 151 -1.72 -13.26 -7.54
N ALA A 152 -0.86 -13.71 -6.62
CA ALA A 152 -0.98 -13.47 -5.18
C ALA A 152 -0.33 -12.12 -4.84
N MET A 153 -1.14 -11.06 -4.77
CA MET A 153 -0.70 -9.66 -4.76
C MET A 153 -0.32 -9.12 -3.37
N GLY A 154 -0.50 -9.92 -2.35
CA GLY A 154 -0.05 -9.62 -0.99
C GLY A 154 -1.12 -9.87 0.06
N THR A 155 -0.68 -10.26 1.27
CA THR A 155 -1.50 -10.29 2.48
C THR A 155 -1.18 -9.07 3.34
N ASN A 156 -2.02 -8.74 4.33
CA ASN A 156 -1.97 -7.43 4.98
C ASN A 156 -2.30 -7.50 6.47
N ALA A 157 -1.42 -6.96 7.32
CA ALA A 157 -1.63 -6.91 8.76
C ALA A 157 -2.70 -5.89 9.18
N ILE A 158 -2.88 -4.80 8.41
CA ILE A 158 -3.87 -3.78 8.73
C ILE A 158 -5.25 -4.28 8.34
N VAL A 159 -6.14 -4.32 9.31
CA VAL A 159 -7.51 -4.83 9.13
C VAL A 159 -8.25 -3.97 8.10
N GLY A 160 -8.69 -4.59 6.99
CA GLY A 160 -9.36 -3.90 5.88
C GLY A 160 -8.41 -3.10 4.95
N GLY A 161 -7.13 -2.94 5.29
CA GLY A 161 -6.19 -2.10 4.54
C GLY A 161 -5.88 -2.59 3.12
N GLY A 162 -6.00 -3.89 2.86
CA GLY A 162 -5.81 -4.47 1.52
C GLY A 162 -7.00 -4.32 0.57
N VAL A 163 -8.20 -4.03 1.09
CA VAL A 163 -9.42 -3.98 0.26
C VAL A 163 -9.37 -2.90 -0.82
N PRO A 164 -8.95 -1.66 -0.53
CA PRO A 164 -8.82 -0.63 -1.57
C PRO A 164 -7.81 -0.98 -2.66
N GLN A 165 -6.71 -1.71 -2.33
CA GLN A 165 -5.70 -2.12 -3.32
C GLN A 165 -6.28 -3.05 -4.39
N ALA A 166 -7.22 -3.92 -4.03
CA ALA A 166 -7.89 -4.82 -4.98
C ALA A 166 -8.64 -4.06 -6.09
N LEU A 167 -9.14 -2.87 -5.79
CA LEU A 167 -9.76 -2.01 -6.81
C LEU A 167 -8.74 -1.61 -7.89
N GLY A 168 -7.50 -1.38 -7.50
CA GLY A 168 -6.39 -1.06 -8.41
C GLY A 168 -6.07 -2.22 -9.35
N PHE A 169 -6.01 -3.44 -8.83
CA PHE A 169 -5.83 -4.65 -9.64
C PHE A 169 -6.99 -4.84 -10.62
N ALA A 170 -8.23 -4.72 -10.13
CA ALA A 170 -9.43 -4.83 -10.95
C ALA A 170 -9.50 -3.72 -12.03
N PHE A 171 -9.13 -2.49 -11.68
CA PHE A 171 -9.04 -1.38 -12.63
C PHE A 171 -8.03 -1.68 -13.74
N ASN A 172 -6.87 -2.21 -13.39
CA ASN A 172 -5.83 -2.56 -14.35
C ASN A 172 -6.30 -3.68 -15.30
N HIS A 173 -7.00 -4.70 -14.80
CA HIS A 173 -7.61 -5.75 -15.63
C HIS A 173 -8.60 -5.16 -16.63
N ARG A 174 -9.56 -4.39 -16.14
CA ARG A 174 -10.59 -3.76 -16.99
C ARG A 174 -9.97 -2.83 -18.03
N ARG A 175 -9.05 -1.97 -17.62
CA ARG A 175 -8.41 -1.01 -18.53
C ARG A 175 -7.53 -1.68 -19.58
N SER A 176 -6.88 -2.77 -19.23
CA SER A 176 -6.10 -3.58 -20.19
C SER A 176 -6.97 -4.41 -21.13
N GLY A 177 -8.30 -4.34 -21.01
CA GLY A 177 -9.24 -5.09 -21.88
C GLY A 177 -9.19 -6.60 -21.66
N THR A 178 -8.71 -7.08 -20.49
CA THR A 178 -8.73 -8.50 -20.14
C THR A 178 -10.04 -8.87 -19.42
N ASP A 179 -10.38 -10.15 -19.45
CA ASP A 179 -11.50 -10.72 -18.67
C ASP A 179 -11.06 -11.20 -17.28
N ALA A 180 -9.84 -10.88 -16.85
CA ALA A 180 -9.32 -11.22 -15.54
C ALA A 180 -10.09 -10.45 -14.43
N VAL A 181 -10.18 -11.08 -13.26
CA VAL A 181 -10.88 -10.56 -12.09
C VAL A 181 -9.96 -10.43 -10.90
N SER A 182 -10.36 -9.64 -9.92
CA SER A 182 -9.64 -9.49 -8.65
C SER A 182 -10.50 -10.02 -7.50
N VAL A 183 -9.88 -10.66 -6.51
CA VAL A 183 -10.56 -11.09 -5.28
C VAL A 183 -9.83 -10.53 -4.08
N THR A 184 -10.57 -9.91 -3.16
CA THR A 184 -10.02 -9.42 -1.90
C THR A 184 -10.66 -10.13 -0.72
N TYR A 185 -9.81 -10.70 0.15
CA TYR A 185 -10.26 -11.43 1.33
C TYR A 185 -10.14 -10.57 2.58
N PHE A 186 -11.21 -10.52 3.37
CA PHE A 186 -11.25 -9.81 4.64
C PHE A 186 -12.24 -10.45 5.61
N GLY A 187 -12.06 -10.21 6.92
CA GLY A 187 -12.90 -10.79 7.96
C GLY A 187 -14.08 -9.91 8.36
N ASP A 188 -14.93 -10.45 9.25
CA ASP A 188 -16.11 -9.78 9.83
C ASP A 188 -15.75 -8.45 10.50
N GLY A 189 -14.63 -8.38 11.23
CA GLY A 189 -14.17 -7.13 11.83
C GLY A 189 -13.81 -6.06 10.81
N ALA A 190 -13.19 -6.46 9.68
CA ALA A 190 -12.82 -5.54 8.60
C ALA A 190 -14.04 -4.95 7.89
N ALA A 191 -15.15 -5.67 7.85
CA ALA A 191 -16.37 -5.19 7.20
C ALA A 191 -16.90 -3.85 7.79
N ASN A 192 -16.49 -3.48 9.00
CA ASN A 192 -16.92 -2.24 9.67
C ASN A 192 -16.02 -1.03 9.36
N ILE A 193 -14.91 -1.21 8.65
CA ILE A 193 -13.94 -0.15 8.37
C ILE A 193 -14.44 0.73 7.21
N GLY A 194 -14.27 2.07 7.35
CA GLY A 194 -14.71 3.04 6.35
C GLY A 194 -14.13 2.79 4.96
N SER A 195 -12.85 2.46 4.87
CA SER A 195 -12.19 2.18 3.59
C SER A 195 -12.79 0.99 2.82
N VAL A 196 -13.35 0.01 3.52
CA VAL A 196 -14.09 -1.12 2.89
C VAL A 196 -15.39 -0.62 2.27
N LEU A 197 -16.15 0.22 2.98
CA LEU A 197 -17.41 0.78 2.48
C LEU A 197 -17.19 1.77 1.34
N GLU A 198 -16.17 2.60 1.42
CA GLU A 198 -15.72 3.45 0.30
C GLU A 198 -15.36 2.60 -0.92
N SER A 199 -14.67 1.46 -0.72
CA SER A 199 -14.30 0.53 -1.78
C SER A 199 -15.51 -0.11 -2.45
N PHE A 200 -16.55 -0.47 -1.69
CA PHE A 200 -17.81 -0.97 -2.27
C PHE A 200 -18.42 0.06 -3.21
N ASN A 201 -18.52 1.31 -2.76
CA ASN A 201 -19.07 2.39 -3.56
C ASN A 201 -18.24 2.66 -4.82
N LEU A 202 -16.93 2.80 -4.69
CA LEU A 202 -16.05 3.10 -5.82
C LEU A 202 -16.05 1.96 -6.85
N ALA A 203 -15.98 0.71 -6.40
CA ALA A 203 -16.04 -0.46 -7.27
C ALA A 203 -17.35 -0.54 -8.06
N ALA A 204 -18.49 -0.31 -7.39
CA ALA A 204 -19.80 -0.31 -8.04
C ALA A 204 -19.96 0.86 -9.02
N ALA A 205 -19.58 2.09 -8.59
CA ALA A 205 -19.66 3.29 -9.43
C ALA A 205 -18.82 3.18 -10.70
N TRP A 206 -17.68 2.51 -10.61
CA TRP A 206 -16.78 2.31 -11.75
C TRP A 206 -16.90 0.92 -12.39
N ASN A 207 -17.85 0.12 -11.98
CA ASN A 207 -18.12 -1.22 -12.52
C ASN A 207 -16.84 -2.10 -12.59
N LEU A 208 -16.08 -2.15 -11.49
CA LEU A 208 -14.80 -2.88 -11.43
C LEU A 208 -15.03 -4.39 -11.23
N PRO A 209 -14.29 -5.28 -11.92
CA PRO A 209 -14.41 -6.73 -11.76
C PRO A 209 -13.69 -7.22 -10.49
N VAL A 210 -14.23 -6.88 -9.31
CA VAL A 210 -13.67 -7.25 -8.01
C VAL A 210 -14.71 -8.02 -7.18
N CYS A 211 -14.29 -9.18 -6.65
CA CYS A 211 -15.06 -9.92 -5.66
C CYS A 211 -14.57 -9.54 -4.25
N PHE A 212 -15.48 -9.06 -3.44
CA PHE A 212 -15.31 -8.84 -2.02
C PHE A 212 -15.66 -10.15 -1.29
N PHE A 213 -14.61 -10.92 -0.92
CA PHE A 213 -14.82 -12.21 -0.24
C PHE A 213 -14.65 -12.03 1.27
N LEU A 214 -15.77 -12.09 2.00
CA LEU A 214 -15.84 -11.89 3.43
C LEU A 214 -15.83 -13.23 4.15
N GLU A 215 -14.75 -13.52 4.88
CA GLU A 215 -14.62 -14.67 5.78
C GLU A 215 -15.21 -14.31 7.14
N ASN A 216 -16.50 -14.54 7.32
CA ASN A 216 -17.18 -14.31 8.59
C ASN A 216 -16.87 -15.46 9.57
N ASN A 217 -15.73 -15.34 10.26
CA ASN A 217 -15.31 -16.34 11.24
C ASN A 217 -15.86 -16.09 12.65
N GLN A 218 -16.83 -15.21 12.77
CA GLN A 218 -17.59 -14.84 13.96
C GLN A 218 -16.84 -13.97 14.98
N TYR A 219 -15.52 -13.80 14.88
CA TYR A 219 -14.73 -13.12 15.91
C TYR A 219 -13.60 -12.26 15.34
N ALA A 220 -13.65 -10.97 15.60
CA ALA A 220 -12.52 -10.06 15.47
C ALA A 220 -11.71 -10.07 16.78
N VAL A 221 -10.64 -10.84 16.84
CA VAL A 221 -9.91 -11.22 18.06
C VAL A 221 -10.84 -11.94 19.04
N SER A 222 -11.42 -11.24 20.00
CA SER A 222 -12.38 -11.74 20.99
C SER A 222 -13.78 -11.14 20.85
N THR A 223 -13.96 -10.11 20.01
CA THR A 223 -15.25 -9.45 19.80
C THR A 223 -16.09 -10.26 18.81
N ASN A 224 -17.25 -10.74 19.27
CA ASN A 224 -18.17 -11.50 18.41
C ASN A 224 -18.88 -10.57 17.41
N VAL A 225 -19.23 -11.11 16.25
CA VAL A 225 -19.96 -10.38 15.19
C VAL A 225 -21.28 -9.78 15.70
N THR A 226 -21.97 -10.43 16.64
CA THR A 226 -23.20 -9.95 17.28
C THR A 226 -22.99 -8.73 18.17
N GLU A 227 -21.78 -8.48 18.62
CA GLU A 227 -21.40 -7.31 19.42
C GLU A 227 -20.99 -6.12 18.53
N SER A 228 -20.56 -6.39 17.31
CA SER A 228 -19.94 -5.39 16.42
C SER A 228 -20.78 -5.03 15.20
N ALA A 229 -21.82 -5.79 14.86
CA ALA A 229 -22.66 -5.55 13.71
C ALA A 229 -24.14 -5.69 14.06
N ALA A 230 -24.96 -4.70 13.69
CA ALA A 230 -26.42 -4.75 13.89
C ALA A 230 -27.08 -5.79 13.00
N GLU A 231 -26.66 -5.90 11.76
CA GLU A 231 -27.02 -7.01 10.84
C GLU A 231 -25.80 -7.93 10.74
N THR A 232 -25.93 -9.12 11.28
CA THR A 232 -24.84 -10.09 11.39
C THR A 232 -24.61 -10.89 10.09
N ARG A 233 -25.56 -10.88 9.17
CA ARG A 233 -25.39 -11.37 7.79
C ARG A 233 -24.76 -10.25 6.97
N LEU A 234 -23.45 -10.17 7.00
CA LEU A 234 -22.70 -9.00 6.53
C LEU A 234 -22.80 -8.78 5.01
N SER A 235 -23.16 -9.82 4.24
CA SER A 235 -23.49 -9.72 2.81
C SER A 235 -24.72 -8.85 2.51
N ALA A 236 -25.57 -8.56 3.51
CA ALA A 236 -26.67 -7.60 3.39
C ALA A 236 -26.22 -6.17 3.01
N ARG A 237 -24.94 -5.87 3.16
CA ARG A 237 -24.35 -4.57 2.81
C ARG A 237 -24.24 -4.36 1.30
N GLY A 238 -24.01 -5.43 0.52
CA GLY A 238 -23.78 -5.35 -0.92
C GLY A 238 -24.92 -4.71 -1.71
N PRO A 239 -26.21 -5.14 -1.54
CA PRO A 239 -27.32 -4.55 -2.27
C PRO A 239 -27.50 -3.04 -2.07
N GLY A 240 -27.09 -2.49 -0.92
CA GLY A 240 -27.08 -1.05 -0.66
C GLY A 240 -26.13 -0.26 -1.58
N PHE A 241 -25.12 -0.92 -2.11
CA PHE A 241 -24.17 -0.38 -3.08
C PHE A 241 -24.40 -0.90 -4.51
N LYS A 242 -25.52 -1.57 -4.77
CA LYS A 242 -25.81 -2.28 -6.05
C LYS A 242 -24.78 -3.38 -6.37
N ILE A 243 -24.39 -4.13 -5.38
CA ILE A 243 -23.46 -5.26 -5.51
C ILE A 243 -24.25 -6.54 -5.26
N PRO A 244 -24.38 -7.46 -6.24
CA PRO A 244 -24.99 -8.76 -6.02
C PRO A 244 -24.21 -9.55 -4.98
N SER A 245 -24.93 -10.20 -4.07
CA SER A 245 -24.34 -10.76 -2.86
C SER A 245 -24.82 -12.17 -2.57
N TRP A 246 -23.88 -13.04 -2.19
CA TRP A 246 -24.15 -14.42 -1.75
C TRP A 246 -23.73 -14.62 -0.30
N ARG A 247 -24.54 -15.36 0.46
CA ARG A 247 -24.16 -15.91 1.75
C ARG A 247 -24.07 -17.42 1.61
N VAL A 248 -22.96 -18.01 2.06
CA VAL A 248 -22.70 -19.45 1.94
C VAL A 248 -22.16 -20.05 3.24
N ASP A 249 -22.37 -21.37 3.41
CA ASP A 249 -21.66 -22.16 4.41
C ASP A 249 -20.18 -22.28 4.01
N GLY A 250 -19.29 -21.50 4.64
CA GLY A 250 -17.86 -21.54 4.40
C GLY A 250 -17.19 -22.85 4.85
N MET A 251 -17.91 -23.69 5.63
CA MET A 251 -17.48 -25.05 6.01
C MET A 251 -17.87 -26.10 4.97
N ASP A 252 -18.59 -25.70 3.91
CA ASP A 252 -18.90 -26.53 2.74
C ASP A 252 -18.16 -26.00 1.51
N PRO A 253 -17.01 -26.62 1.14
CA PRO A 253 -16.23 -26.12 0.02
C PRO A 253 -16.98 -26.11 -1.32
N LEU A 254 -17.92 -27.02 -1.55
CA LEU A 254 -18.69 -27.00 -2.80
C LEU A 254 -19.65 -25.82 -2.87
N ALA A 255 -20.27 -25.42 -1.76
CA ALA A 255 -21.12 -24.22 -1.71
C ALA A 255 -20.32 -22.96 -2.05
N VAL A 256 -19.14 -22.83 -1.49
CA VAL A 256 -18.22 -21.71 -1.79
C VAL A 256 -17.82 -21.72 -3.27
N TYR A 257 -17.45 -22.88 -3.81
CA TYR A 257 -17.06 -23.02 -5.21
C TYR A 257 -18.17 -22.56 -6.17
N LEU A 258 -19.41 -23.00 -5.94
CA LEU A 258 -20.54 -22.63 -6.78
C LEU A 258 -20.87 -21.14 -6.70
N ALA A 259 -20.85 -20.55 -5.51
CA ALA A 259 -21.06 -19.11 -5.34
C ALA A 259 -19.94 -18.30 -6.03
N MET A 260 -18.69 -18.73 -5.88
CA MET A 260 -17.57 -18.05 -6.50
C MET A 260 -17.59 -18.20 -8.03
N THR A 261 -17.97 -19.35 -8.56
CA THR A 261 -18.15 -19.54 -10.01
C THR A 261 -19.19 -18.55 -10.55
N ALA A 262 -20.36 -18.43 -9.90
CA ALA A 262 -21.38 -17.48 -10.29
C ALA A 262 -20.88 -16.01 -10.21
N ALA A 263 -20.11 -15.66 -9.18
CA ALA A 263 -19.54 -14.35 -9.02
C ALA A 263 -18.48 -14.03 -10.10
N VAL A 264 -17.62 -14.99 -10.42
CA VAL A 264 -16.60 -14.86 -11.48
C VAL A 264 -17.25 -14.70 -12.85
N ASP A 265 -18.28 -15.50 -13.15
CA ASP A 265 -19.02 -15.40 -14.42
C ASP A 265 -19.71 -14.05 -14.56
N HIS A 266 -20.31 -13.54 -13.48
CA HIS A 266 -20.90 -12.19 -13.45
C HIS A 266 -19.85 -11.11 -13.76
N MET A 267 -18.70 -11.14 -13.08
CA MET A 267 -17.62 -10.16 -13.27
C MET A 267 -17.05 -10.23 -14.69
N ARG A 268 -16.79 -11.43 -15.23
CA ARG A 268 -16.27 -11.64 -16.59
C ARG A 268 -17.27 -11.21 -17.67
N ALA A 269 -18.55 -11.32 -17.39
CA ALA A 269 -19.59 -10.78 -18.25
C ALA A 269 -19.71 -9.24 -18.21
N GLY A 270 -18.87 -8.55 -17.43
CA GLY A 270 -18.93 -7.09 -17.27
C GLY A 270 -19.99 -6.61 -16.30
N GLY A 271 -20.51 -7.49 -15.43
CA GLY A 271 -21.55 -7.19 -14.43
C GLY A 271 -21.07 -6.32 -13.25
N GLY A 272 -19.75 -6.08 -13.13
CA GLY A 272 -19.19 -5.27 -12.04
C GLY A 272 -18.84 -6.09 -10.79
N PRO A 273 -18.73 -5.44 -9.61
CA PRO A 273 -18.28 -6.09 -8.40
C PRO A 273 -19.29 -7.08 -7.83
N THR A 274 -18.81 -8.01 -7.01
CA THR A 274 -19.61 -9.01 -6.30
C THR A 274 -19.21 -9.09 -4.83
N LEU A 275 -20.10 -9.57 -3.96
CA LEU A 275 -19.84 -9.81 -2.55
C LEU A 275 -20.21 -11.24 -2.16
N ILE A 276 -19.29 -11.99 -1.60
CA ILE A 276 -19.55 -13.31 -1.01
C ILE A 276 -19.24 -13.26 0.49
N GLU A 277 -20.19 -13.66 1.31
CA GLU A 277 -19.99 -13.93 2.73
C GLU A 277 -19.92 -15.43 2.94
N ALA A 278 -18.75 -15.93 3.34
CA ALA A 278 -18.55 -17.31 3.77
C ALA A 278 -18.58 -17.38 5.29
N GLU A 279 -19.62 -18.02 5.85
CA GLU A 279 -19.74 -18.24 7.28
C GLU A 279 -18.80 -19.39 7.69
N THR A 280 -17.78 -19.08 8.48
CA THR A 280 -16.70 -20.01 8.82
C THR A 280 -16.28 -19.88 10.27
N TYR A 281 -15.22 -20.58 10.68
CA TYR A 281 -14.73 -20.54 12.05
C TYR A 281 -13.25 -20.85 12.14
N ARG A 282 -12.48 -20.01 12.84
CA ARG A 282 -11.08 -20.31 13.15
C ARG A 282 -10.96 -21.19 14.40
N TYR A 283 -10.28 -22.33 14.30
CA TYR A 283 -10.17 -23.29 15.41
C TYR A 283 -9.18 -22.86 16.50
N PHE A 284 -8.24 -22.00 16.17
CA PHE A 284 -7.25 -21.49 17.11
C PHE A 284 -7.55 -20.05 17.54
N HIS A 285 -6.86 -19.59 18.56
CA HIS A 285 -6.92 -18.19 18.98
C HIS A 285 -6.44 -17.25 17.86
N GLN A 286 -6.51 -15.94 18.10
CA GLN A 286 -6.10 -14.92 17.13
C GLN A 286 -4.71 -15.19 16.56
N ASN A 287 -3.75 -15.57 17.40
CA ASN A 287 -2.41 -15.96 17.00
C ASN A 287 -1.85 -17.06 17.89
N GLY A 288 -0.82 -17.75 17.39
CA GLY A 288 -0.10 -18.81 18.10
C GLY A 288 -0.89 -20.12 18.26
N PRO A 289 -0.28 -21.12 18.91
CA PRO A 289 -0.81 -22.49 18.99
C PRO A 289 -1.83 -22.70 20.11
N PHE A 290 -2.60 -21.68 20.45
CA PHE A 290 -3.59 -21.77 21.51
C PHE A 290 -4.97 -22.16 20.96
N PRO A 291 -5.68 -23.14 21.59
CA PRO A 291 -7.06 -23.45 21.22
C PRO A 291 -7.96 -22.21 21.23
N GLY A 292 -8.96 -22.17 20.39
CA GLY A 292 -9.89 -21.05 20.29
C GLY A 292 -10.56 -20.68 21.60
N SER A 293 -10.84 -21.67 22.44
CA SER A 293 -11.46 -21.50 23.77
C SER A 293 -10.47 -21.18 24.90
N ALA A 294 -9.16 -21.03 24.62
CA ALA A 294 -8.13 -20.91 25.67
C ALA A 294 -8.31 -19.70 26.61
N PHE A 295 -8.88 -18.59 26.10
CA PHE A 295 -9.01 -17.34 26.83
C PHE A 295 -10.45 -17.02 27.26
N GLY A 296 -11.37 -17.97 27.18
CA GLY A 296 -12.71 -17.90 27.75
C GLY A 296 -13.73 -17.03 26.98
N TYR A 297 -13.36 -16.37 25.88
CA TYR A 297 -14.33 -15.60 25.06
C TYR A 297 -15.14 -16.48 24.12
N ARG A 298 -14.73 -17.74 23.91
CA ARG A 298 -15.47 -18.80 23.21
C ARG A 298 -15.57 -20.03 24.10
N SER A 299 -16.66 -20.77 23.98
CA SER A 299 -16.83 -22.02 24.73
C SER A 299 -16.20 -23.20 24.00
N LYS A 300 -15.76 -24.21 24.76
CA LYS A 300 -15.32 -25.50 24.20
C LYS A 300 -16.45 -26.20 23.43
N GLN A 301 -17.67 -25.97 23.83
CA GLN A 301 -18.86 -26.58 23.21
C GLN A 301 -19.12 -25.98 21.81
N GLU A 302 -18.99 -24.67 21.70
CA GLU A 302 -19.05 -23.96 20.41
C GLU A 302 -17.95 -24.44 19.48
N GLU A 303 -16.69 -24.46 19.95
CA GLU A 303 -15.54 -24.95 19.16
C GLU A 303 -15.77 -26.39 18.67
N ALA A 304 -16.26 -27.27 19.53
CA ALA A 304 -16.56 -28.66 19.17
C ALA A 304 -17.67 -28.78 18.12
N ALA A 305 -18.72 -27.94 18.20
CA ALA A 305 -19.78 -27.93 17.23
C ALA A 305 -19.28 -27.51 15.81
N TRP A 306 -18.42 -26.49 15.74
CA TRP A 306 -17.83 -26.08 14.47
C TRP A 306 -16.87 -27.13 13.89
N ARG A 307 -16.07 -27.81 14.73
CA ARG A 307 -15.18 -28.91 14.30
C ARG A 307 -15.93 -30.11 13.70
N GLN A 308 -17.19 -30.33 14.05
CA GLN A 308 -18.01 -31.36 13.41
C GLN A 308 -18.32 -31.07 11.94
N ARG A 309 -18.16 -29.82 11.52
CA ARG A 309 -18.34 -29.34 10.15
C ARG A 309 -17.03 -29.13 9.40
N ASP A 310 -15.93 -29.74 9.86
CA ASP A 310 -14.57 -29.54 9.32
C ASP A 310 -14.53 -29.73 7.81
N PRO A 311 -14.05 -28.74 7.01
CA PRO A 311 -14.09 -28.79 5.55
C PRO A 311 -13.24 -29.93 4.95
N LEU A 312 -12.10 -30.28 5.58
CA LEU A 312 -11.26 -31.36 5.10
C LEU A 312 -11.94 -32.73 5.33
N ALA A 313 -12.42 -32.97 6.54
CA ALA A 313 -13.12 -34.22 6.89
C ALA A 313 -14.40 -34.38 6.06
N ARG A 314 -15.19 -33.32 5.91
CA ARG A 314 -16.42 -33.30 5.11
C ARG A 314 -16.12 -33.66 3.64
N THR A 315 -15.12 -33.05 3.04
CA THR A 315 -14.75 -33.34 1.64
C THR A 315 -14.28 -34.77 1.49
N ALA A 316 -13.45 -35.28 2.40
CA ALA A 316 -13.02 -36.69 2.42
C ALA A 316 -14.20 -37.65 2.49
N ASP A 317 -15.19 -37.38 3.37
CA ASP A 317 -16.39 -38.21 3.52
C ASP A 317 -17.27 -38.22 2.26
N HIS A 318 -17.38 -37.06 1.57
CA HIS A 318 -18.08 -36.98 0.30
C HIS A 318 -17.40 -37.80 -0.80
N LEU A 319 -16.07 -37.74 -0.90
CA LEU A 319 -15.28 -38.54 -1.87
C LEU A 319 -15.40 -40.05 -1.61
N VAL A 320 -15.31 -40.43 -0.36
CA VAL A 320 -15.42 -41.88 0.02
C VAL A 320 -16.83 -42.42 -0.23
N ARG A 321 -17.89 -41.69 0.18
CA ARG A 321 -19.27 -42.11 -0.03
C ARG A 321 -19.62 -42.29 -1.51
N ARG A 322 -18.98 -41.51 -2.41
CA ARG A 322 -19.19 -41.55 -3.86
C ARG A 322 -18.24 -42.55 -4.57
N GLY A 323 -17.35 -43.19 -3.83
CA GLY A 323 -16.38 -44.14 -4.40
C GLY A 323 -15.33 -43.47 -5.31
N ILE A 324 -15.12 -42.15 -5.17
CA ILE A 324 -14.09 -41.41 -5.91
C ILE A 324 -12.71 -41.76 -5.33
N LEU A 325 -12.59 -41.80 -4.02
CA LEU A 325 -11.42 -42.28 -3.27
C LEU A 325 -11.84 -43.29 -2.21
N THR A 326 -10.91 -44.14 -1.76
CA THR A 326 -11.10 -44.97 -0.57
C THR A 326 -10.69 -44.20 0.69
N ARG A 327 -11.10 -44.69 1.87
CA ARG A 327 -10.67 -44.11 3.15
C ARG A 327 -9.13 -44.18 3.30
N GLU A 328 -8.53 -45.29 2.90
CA GLU A 328 -7.09 -45.46 2.93
C GLU A 328 -6.36 -44.44 2.04
N GLN A 329 -6.92 -44.09 0.88
CA GLN A 329 -6.34 -43.10 -0.01
C GLN A 329 -6.43 -41.69 0.58
N THR A 330 -7.56 -41.33 1.20
CA THR A 330 -7.70 -40.01 1.84
C THR A 330 -6.76 -39.88 3.04
N ASP A 331 -6.65 -40.90 3.87
CA ASP A 331 -5.76 -40.91 5.04
C ASP A 331 -4.28 -40.89 4.61
N ALA A 332 -3.91 -41.63 3.57
CA ALA A 332 -2.57 -41.61 2.99
C ALA A 332 -2.19 -40.22 2.40
N ALA A 333 -3.12 -39.53 1.76
CA ALA A 333 -2.88 -38.19 1.25
C ALA A 333 -2.59 -37.16 2.37
N ILE A 334 -3.35 -37.22 3.46
CA ILE A 334 -3.12 -36.39 4.65
C ILE A 334 -1.79 -36.69 5.30
N ALA A 335 -1.46 -37.99 5.45
CA ALA A 335 -0.19 -38.43 6.01
C ALA A 335 0.99 -37.96 5.17
N ARG A 336 0.92 -38.11 3.84
CA ARG A 336 1.95 -37.62 2.91
C ARG A 336 2.15 -36.10 3.00
N ALA A 337 1.10 -35.33 3.08
CA ALA A 337 1.18 -33.88 3.27
C ALA A 337 1.92 -33.53 4.57
N SER A 338 1.59 -34.21 5.68
CA SER A 338 2.25 -34.01 6.97
C SER A 338 3.73 -34.42 6.95
N GLU A 339 4.07 -35.56 6.32
CA GLU A 339 5.44 -36.03 6.14
C GLU A 339 6.26 -35.04 5.29
N THR A 340 5.66 -34.51 4.23
CA THR A 340 6.28 -33.46 3.38
C THR A 340 6.63 -32.23 4.21
N MET A 341 5.71 -31.75 5.03
CA MET A 341 5.96 -30.60 5.89
C MET A 341 7.06 -30.86 6.93
N ALA A 342 7.08 -32.04 7.52
CA ALA A 342 8.16 -32.47 8.43
C ALA A 342 9.52 -32.51 7.71
N GLY A 343 9.56 -33.01 6.47
CA GLY A 343 10.76 -33.05 5.62
C GLY A 343 11.26 -31.61 5.28
N ILE A 344 10.37 -30.72 4.91
CA ILE A 344 10.68 -29.29 4.68
C ILE A 344 11.25 -28.65 5.95
N GLY A 345 10.61 -28.86 7.09
CA GLY A 345 11.10 -28.32 8.35
C GLY A 345 12.47 -28.85 8.75
N ALA A 346 12.77 -30.11 8.45
CA ALA A 346 14.11 -30.71 8.68
C ALA A 346 15.19 -30.05 7.78
N GLN A 347 14.83 -29.57 6.60
CA GLN A 347 15.76 -28.82 5.74
C GLN A 347 16.09 -27.44 6.32
N LEU A 348 15.11 -26.77 6.93
CA LEU A 348 15.25 -25.40 7.47
C LEU A 348 15.88 -25.38 8.87
N THR A 349 15.87 -26.51 9.58
CA THR A 349 16.29 -26.59 10.99
C THR A 349 17.43 -27.59 11.20
N GLU A 350 18.08 -27.47 12.34
CA GLU A 350 19.10 -28.37 12.82
C GLU A 350 18.99 -28.58 14.34
N PRO A 351 19.53 -29.68 14.91
CA PRO A 351 19.56 -29.84 16.37
C PRO A 351 20.34 -28.71 17.04
N VAL A 352 19.87 -28.26 18.21
CA VAL A 352 20.62 -27.27 19.02
C VAL A 352 21.87 -27.94 19.57
N PRO A 353 23.09 -27.41 19.33
CA PRO A 353 24.31 -27.94 19.88
C PRO A 353 24.28 -27.92 21.42
N GLY A 354 24.40 -29.12 22.04
CA GLY A 354 24.29 -29.28 23.50
C GLY A 354 22.87 -29.12 24.07
N GLY A 355 21.85 -29.03 23.22
CA GLY A 355 20.46 -28.91 23.61
C GLY A 355 19.82 -30.21 24.05
N LYS A 356 18.55 -30.20 24.47
CA LYS A 356 17.78 -31.39 24.82
C LYS A 356 17.46 -32.23 23.57
N PRO A 357 17.28 -33.56 23.70
CA PRO A 357 16.80 -34.36 22.59
C PRO A 357 15.53 -33.81 21.95
N GLY A 358 15.53 -33.65 20.63
CA GLY A 358 14.43 -33.09 19.86
C GLY A 358 14.38 -31.53 19.81
N GLN A 359 15.22 -30.84 20.54
CA GLN A 359 15.30 -29.36 20.46
C GLN A 359 15.98 -28.94 19.15
N ARG A 360 15.32 -28.08 18.40
CA ARG A 360 15.79 -27.59 17.08
C ARG A 360 16.02 -26.08 17.10
N GLN A 361 16.87 -25.63 16.19
CA GLN A 361 17.07 -24.22 15.85
C GLN A 361 17.05 -24.06 14.34
N ILE A 362 16.82 -22.84 13.86
CA ILE A 362 16.97 -22.50 12.44
C ILE A 362 18.44 -22.61 12.05
N ARG A 363 18.72 -23.18 10.87
CA ARG A 363 20.08 -23.25 10.32
C ARG A 363 20.64 -21.86 10.12
N GLN A 364 21.90 -21.63 10.48
CA GLN A 364 22.56 -20.33 10.33
C GLN A 364 22.56 -19.83 8.88
N SER A 365 22.65 -20.72 7.91
CA SER A 365 22.64 -20.41 6.47
C SER A 365 21.30 -19.91 5.93
N GLU A 366 20.22 -20.08 6.67
CA GLU A 366 18.87 -19.69 6.25
C GLU A 366 18.52 -18.24 6.61
N TRP A 367 19.25 -17.63 7.57
CA TRP A 367 19.00 -16.27 7.98
C TRP A 367 19.38 -15.26 6.89
N PRO A 368 18.62 -14.16 6.72
CA PRO A 368 19.03 -13.05 5.87
C PRO A 368 20.29 -12.35 6.41
N ASP A 369 21.01 -11.65 5.54
CA ASP A 369 22.20 -10.90 5.93
C ASP A 369 21.84 -9.78 6.93
N PRO A 370 22.38 -9.81 8.17
CA PRO A 370 22.07 -8.82 9.18
C PRO A 370 22.71 -7.45 8.91
N SER A 371 23.68 -7.36 7.99
CA SER A 371 24.27 -6.10 7.58
C SER A 371 23.34 -5.25 6.70
N PHE A 372 22.27 -5.85 6.20
CA PHE A 372 21.25 -5.14 5.45
C PHE A 372 20.49 -4.17 6.37
N VAL A 373 20.98 -2.94 6.45
CA VAL A 373 20.36 -1.83 7.17
C VAL A 373 19.68 -0.92 6.17
N ASP A 374 18.46 -0.55 6.45
CA ASP A 374 17.61 0.07 5.49
C ASP A 374 16.82 1.24 6.09
N VAL A 375 16.78 2.34 5.37
CA VAL A 375 15.99 3.54 5.72
C VAL A 375 14.60 3.54 5.05
N GLY A 376 14.06 2.34 4.82
CA GLY A 376 12.92 2.08 3.97
C GLY A 376 13.41 1.78 2.56
N ILE A 377 13.48 0.50 2.18
CA ILE A 377 14.06 0.06 0.91
C ILE A 377 13.45 0.83 -0.24
N ARG A 378 14.31 1.59 -0.91
CA ARG A 378 14.04 2.29 -2.16
C ARG A 378 14.76 1.58 -3.28
N GLY A 379 14.33 1.82 -4.53
CA GLY A 379 15.06 1.41 -5.71
C GLY A 379 16.44 2.08 -5.77
N ASP A 380 17.32 1.50 -6.57
CA ASP A 380 18.69 1.95 -6.80
C ASP A 380 18.81 3.10 -7.82
N LEU A 381 17.66 3.60 -8.31
CA LEU A 381 17.55 4.63 -9.35
C LEU A 381 18.11 4.21 -10.72
N SER A 382 18.30 2.91 -10.98
CA SER A 382 18.74 2.41 -12.28
C SER A 382 17.81 2.81 -13.45
N GLU A 383 16.57 3.13 -13.16
CA GLU A 383 15.62 3.70 -14.13
C GLU A 383 16.04 5.08 -14.67
N PHE A 384 17.06 5.69 -14.10
CA PHE A 384 17.61 6.98 -14.56
C PHE A 384 18.90 6.86 -15.38
N ASP A 385 19.45 5.66 -15.59
CA ASP A 385 20.71 5.47 -16.33
C ASP A 385 20.69 6.09 -17.74
N ASP A 386 19.54 6.02 -18.41
CA ASP A 386 19.31 6.60 -19.75
C ASP A 386 18.44 7.87 -19.72
N ALA A 387 18.23 8.48 -18.55
CA ALA A 387 17.38 9.67 -18.45
C ALA A 387 18.11 10.94 -18.92
N PRO A 388 17.40 11.91 -19.50
CA PRO A 388 17.97 13.21 -19.85
C PRO A 388 18.16 14.08 -18.60
N LEU A 389 19.11 13.67 -17.76
CA LEU A 389 19.41 14.36 -16.51
C LEU A 389 20.06 15.71 -16.78
N THR A 390 19.48 16.77 -16.27
CA THR A 390 20.04 18.12 -16.36
C THR A 390 19.70 18.94 -15.13
N ASP A 391 20.45 20.00 -14.90
CA ASP A 391 20.16 21.03 -13.91
C ASP A 391 20.08 22.40 -14.59
N ARG A 392 19.62 23.40 -13.85
CA ARG A 392 19.44 24.76 -14.41
C ARG A 392 20.72 25.29 -15.07
N ASP A 393 21.87 25.04 -14.49
CA ASP A 393 23.16 25.56 -14.97
C ASP A 393 23.68 24.82 -16.23
N THR A 394 23.18 23.63 -16.48
CA THR A 394 23.53 22.81 -17.66
C THR A 394 22.42 22.77 -18.70
N PHE A 395 21.25 23.32 -18.40
CA PHE A 395 20.14 23.37 -19.33
C PHE A 395 20.40 24.32 -20.48
N THR A 396 20.30 23.85 -21.70
CA THR A 396 20.61 24.62 -22.92
C THR A 396 19.37 25.14 -23.63
N GLY A 397 18.18 24.76 -23.21
CA GLY A 397 16.91 25.24 -23.77
C GLY A 397 16.61 26.70 -23.39
N GLU A 398 15.63 27.28 -24.07
CA GLU A 398 15.18 28.65 -23.81
C GLU A 398 14.44 28.72 -22.48
N ILE A 399 14.75 29.71 -21.66
CA ILE A 399 14.11 30.01 -20.36
C ILE A 399 13.40 31.35 -20.45
N ALA A 400 12.18 31.39 -19.93
CA ALA A 400 11.41 32.63 -19.79
C ALA A 400 10.76 32.68 -18.37
N ASP A 401 10.17 33.81 -18.06
CA ASP A 401 9.28 33.96 -16.91
C ASP A 401 7.94 33.26 -17.24
N ARG A 402 7.62 32.15 -16.56
CA ARG A 402 6.48 31.31 -16.83
C ARG A 402 5.53 31.23 -15.64
N SER A 403 4.25 31.14 -15.92
CA SER A 403 3.23 30.88 -14.90
C SER A 403 3.43 29.47 -14.31
N PHE A 404 3.55 29.38 -12.98
CA PHE A 404 3.79 28.09 -12.29
C PHE A 404 2.65 27.09 -12.58
N ILE A 405 1.39 27.52 -12.43
CA ILE A 405 0.23 26.63 -12.61
C ILE A 405 0.04 26.16 -14.07
N GLU A 406 0.42 26.98 -15.05
CA GLU A 406 0.37 26.57 -16.47
C GLU A 406 1.37 25.46 -16.75
N VAL A 407 2.59 25.58 -16.21
CA VAL A 407 3.63 24.56 -16.37
C VAL A 407 3.23 23.25 -15.70
N VAL A 408 2.50 23.28 -14.58
CA VAL A 408 1.98 22.05 -13.94
C VAL A 408 1.13 21.24 -14.90
N SER A 409 0.18 21.86 -15.60
CA SER A 409 -0.68 21.16 -16.56
C SER A 409 0.06 20.76 -17.84
N GLU A 410 1.02 21.58 -18.30
CA GLU A 410 1.78 21.32 -19.52
C GLU A 410 2.72 20.10 -19.37
N VAL A 411 3.50 20.02 -18.27
CA VAL A 411 4.40 18.89 -18.05
C VAL A 411 3.62 17.59 -17.90
N MET A 412 2.48 17.62 -17.25
CA MET A 412 1.61 16.44 -17.14
C MET A 412 1.08 16.03 -18.51
N GLY A 413 0.68 16.98 -19.34
CA GLY A 413 0.24 16.74 -20.73
C GLY A 413 1.34 16.12 -21.58
N ALA A 414 2.57 16.68 -21.52
CA ALA A 414 3.72 16.14 -22.24
C ALA A 414 4.07 14.71 -21.78
N ALA A 415 4.07 14.45 -20.49
CA ALA A 415 4.30 13.12 -19.95
C ALA A 415 3.24 12.10 -20.40
N MET A 416 1.97 12.49 -20.43
CA MET A 416 0.86 11.66 -20.90
C MET A 416 0.88 11.41 -22.42
N ASP A 417 1.48 12.31 -23.21
CA ASP A 417 1.74 12.06 -24.64
C ASP A 417 2.81 10.97 -24.83
N GLY A 418 3.81 10.94 -23.95
CA GLY A 418 4.93 10.00 -24.04
C GLY A 418 4.68 8.63 -23.38
N ASP A 419 3.77 8.54 -22.41
CA ASP A 419 3.51 7.29 -21.65
C ASP A 419 2.01 7.05 -21.42
N ASP A 420 1.45 6.08 -22.13
CA ASP A 420 0.04 5.70 -22.01
C ASP A 420 -0.32 5.02 -20.68
N ARG A 421 0.66 4.67 -19.87
CA ARG A 421 0.47 4.09 -18.54
C ARG A 421 0.08 5.13 -17.49
N ILE A 422 0.34 6.41 -17.74
CA ILE A 422 0.04 7.49 -16.79
C ILE A 422 -1.47 7.71 -16.73
N VAL A 423 -2.03 7.63 -15.52
CA VAL A 423 -3.44 7.86 -15.21
C VAL A 423 -3.52 8.84 -14.04
N VAL A 424 -4.21 9.96 -14.22
CA VAL A 424 -4.45 10.96 -13.17
C VAL A 424 -5.80 10.69 -12.51
N LEU A 425 -5.83 10.60 -11.19
CA LEU A 425 -7.05 10.38 -10.42
C LEU A 425 -7.09 11.27 -9.18
N GLY A 426 -8.28 11.68 -8.80
CA GLY A 426 -8.53 12.56 -7.66
C GLY A 426 -9.89 13.23 -7.77
N GLU A 427 -10.26 13.96 -6.75
CA GLU A 427 -11.52 14.67 -6.70
C GLU A 427 -11.54 15.85 -7.68
N ASP A 428 -12.58 15.94 -8.48
CA ASP A 428 -12.82 17.01 -9.46
C ASP A 428 -11.71 17.25 -10.51
N VAL A 429 -10.66 16.44 -10.59
CA VAL A 429 -9.57 16.61 -11.57
C VAL A 429 -10.05 16.62 -13.02
N HIS A 430 -11.24 16.08 -13.30
CA HIS A 430 -11.87 15.98 -14.61
C HIS A 430 -12.83 17.14 -14.92
N ARG A 431 -13.01 18.09 -13.99
CA ARG A 431 -13.99 19.21 -14.05
C ARG A 431 -13.34 20.53 -13.64
N LEU A 432 -14.14 21.56 -13.41
CA LEU A 432 -13.73 22.88 -12.91
C LEU A 432 -12.60 23.51 -13.75
N SER A 433 -12.59 23.28 -15.07
CA SER A 433 -11.54 23.78 -15.97
C SER A 433 -10.12 23.30 -15.59
N GLY A 434 -10.00 22.11 -15.03
CA GLY A 434 -8.71 21.50 -14.64
C GLY A 434 -8.50 21.37 -13.13
N GLY A 435 -9.52 20.90 -12.42
CA GLY A 435 -9.50 20.77 -10.97
C GLY A 435 -9.64 22.10 -10.24
N THR A 436 -9.47 22.08 -8.92
CA THR A 436 -9.74 23.25 -8.07
C THR A 436 -8.84 24.47 -8.34
N ASN A 437 -7.66 24.27 -8.94
CA ASN A 437 -6.69 25.33 -9.22
C ASN A 437 -6.14 25.33 -10.65
N GLY A 438 -6.68 24.51 -11.54
CA GLY A 438 -6.26 24.46 -12.94
C GLY A 438 -5.08 23.52 -13.24
N ALA A 439 -4.67 22.69 -12.29
CA ALA A 439 -3.51 21.80 -12.43
C ALA A 439 -3.67 20.70 -13.51
N THR A 440 -4.91 20.40 -13.91
CA THR A 440 -5.24 19.45 -15.00
C THR A 440 -5.96 20.12 -16.16
N LYS A 441 -5.77 21.44 -16.33
CA LYS A 441 -6.44 22.24 -17.36
C LYS A 441 -6.18 21.68 -18.76
N GLY A 442 -7.28 21.43 -19.50
CA GLY A 442 -7.23 20.90 -20.87
C GLY A 442 -6.92 19.40 -20.99
N LEU A 443 -6.48 18.75 -19.92
CA LEU A 443 -6.08 17.34 -19.98
C LEU A 443 -7.26 16.39 -20.14
N LYS A 444 -8.42 16.70 -19.55
CA LYS A 444 -9.62 15.85 -19.67
C LYS A 444 -10.11 15.73 -21.11
N ASP A 445 -10.07 16.80 -21.86
CA ASP A 445 -10.51 16.81 -23.27
C ASP A 445 -9.56 15.99 -24.15
N LYS A 446 -8.25 16.07 -23.86
CA LYS A 446 -7.20 15.34 -24.58
C LYS A 446 -7.12 13.85 -24.17
N TYR A 447 -7.32 13.54 -22.88
CA TYR A 447 -7.18 12.19 -22.31
C TYR A 447 -8.42 11.79 -21.51
N PRO A 448 -9.61 11.65 -22.16
CA PRO A 448 -10.88 11.45 -21.46
C PRO A 448 -10.91 10.21 -20.56
N ASP A 449 -10.16 9.16 -20.90
CA ASP A 449 -10.11 7.88 -20.17
C ASP A 449 -8.93 7.78 -19.19
N ARG A 450 -8.11 8.84 -19.08
CA ARG A 450 -6.92 8.87 -18.20
C ARG A 450 -6.95 9.98 -17.16
N ILE A 451 -7.94 10.89 -17.22
CA ILE A 451 -8.20 11.91 -16.20
C ILE A 451 -9.52 11.54 -15.51
N LEU A 452 -9.40 10.97 -14.30
CA LEU A 452 -10.47 10.26 -13.62
C LEU A 452 -10.86 10.99 -12.32
N GLY A 453 -12.07 11.58 -12.33
CA GLY A 453 -12.65 12.15 -11.11
C GLY A 453 -13.22 11.08 -10.21
N THR A 454 -12.73 11.03 -8.98
CA THR A 454 -13.17 10.08 -7.97
C THR A 454 -14.36 10.62 -7.16
N PRO A 455 -15.16 9.77 -6.53
CA PRO A 455 -15.97 10.22 -5.40
C PRO A 455 -15.07 10.69 -4.26
N ILE A 456 -15.62 11.44 -3.29
CA ILE A 456 -14.91 11.77 -2.04
C ILE A 456 -14.74 10.48 -1.25
N SER A 457 -13.56 9.90 -1.32
CA SER A 457 -13.23 8.57 -0.75
C SER A 457 -11.71 8.38 -0.74
N GLU A 458 -11.00 9.20 0.02
CA GLU A 458 -9.54 9.32 -0.04
C GLU A 458 -8.82 7.99 0.28
N ASN A 459 -9.38 7.18 1.18
CA ASN A 459 -8.85 5.83 1.42
C ASN A 459 -8.99 4.93 0.19
N ALA A 460 -10.19 4.89 -0.42
CA ALA A 460 -10.46 3.98 -1.53
C ALA A 460 -9.64 4.33 -2.76
N PHE A 461 -9.60 5.61 -3.19
CA PHE A 461 -8.86 5.96 -4.40
C PHE A 461 -7.34 5.95 -4.21
N SER A 462 -6.85 6.27 -3.00
CA SER A 462 -5.41 6.14 -2.70
C SER A 462 -4.97 4.69 -2.69
N GLY A 463 -5.72 3.82 -2.02
CA GLY A 463 -5.42 2.39 -2.03
C GLY A 463 -5.56 1.76 -3.42
N MET A 464 -6.56 2.18 -4.21
CA MET A 464 -6.68 1.79 -5.60
C MET A 464 -5.44 2.19 -6.41
N ALA A 465 -4.95 3.42 -6.27
CA ALA A 465 -3.72 3.86 -6.91
C ALA A 465 -2.51 3.03 -6.46
N GLY A 466 -2.41 2.72 -5.16
CA GLY A 466 -1.40 1.80 -4.63
C GLY A 466 -1.44 0.43 -5.29
N GLY A 467 -2.64 -0.15 -5.46
CA GLY A 467 -2.84 -1.41 -6.17
C GLY A 467 -2.47 -1.33 -7.65
N MET A 468 -2.84 -0.24 -8.34
CA MET A 468 -2.45 0.00 -9.74
C MET A 468 -0.93 0.00 -9.90
N ALA A 469 -0.21 0.68 -8.99
CA ALA A 469 1.24 0.76 -9.00
C ALA A 469 1.91 -0.59 -8.66
N LEU A 470 1.40 -1.31 -7.64
CA LEU A 470 1.92 -2.63 -7.24
C LEU A 470 1.80 -3.68 -8.34
N ASP A 471 0.76 -3.62 -9.14
CA ASP A 471 0.60 -4.45 -10.35
C ASP A 471 1.65 -4.09 -11.43
N GLY A 472 2.05 -2.82 -11.51
CA GLY A 472 3.10 -2.33 -12.39
C GLY A 472 2.67 -2.02 -13.82
N ARG A 473 1.42 -2.29 -14.20
CA ARG A 473 0.88 -2.00 -15.54
C ARG A 473 0.64 -0.51 -15.79
N TYR A 474 0.30 0.25 -14.76
CA TYR A 474 0.01 1.68 -14.84
C TYR A 474 0.83 2.50 -13.84
N ARG A 475 0.97 3.80 -14.15
CA ARG A 475 1.63 4.80 -13.32
C ARG A 475 0.59 5.82 -12.84
N PRO A 476 -0.06 5.59 -11.69
CA PRO A 476 -1.06 6.51 -11.17
C PRO A 476 -0.43 7.80 -10.66
N VAL A 477 -1.07 8.92 -10.98
CA VAL A 477 -0.84 10.23 -10.37
C VAL A 477 -2.08 10.59 -9.58
N VAL A 478 -1.95 10.65 -8.26
CA VAL A 478 -3.05 10.94 -7.35
C VAL A 478 -2.99 12.40 -6.94
N GLU A 479 -4.08 13.15 -7.11
CA GLU A 479 -4.19 14.52 -6.63
C GLU A 479 -5.06 14.61 -5.38
N PHE A 480 -4.48 15.13 -4.30
CA PHE A 480 -5.22 15.62 -3.13
C PHE A 480 -5.34 17.13 -3.19
N MET A 481 -6.54 17.66 -2.98
CA MET A 481 -6.78 19.10 -3.07
C MET A 481 -5.92 19.89 -2.09
N TYR A 482 -5.74 19.39 -0.86
CA TYR A 482 -4.89 19.97 0.19
C TYR A 482 -4.22 18.89 1.04
N ALA A 483 -3.07 19.23 1.60
CA ALA A 483 -2.26 18.30 2.37
C ALA A 483 -2.95 17.77 3.65
N ASP A 484 -3.83 18.57 4.24
CA ASP A 484 -4.60 18.17 5.43
C ASP A 484 -5.52 16.96 5.15
N PHE A 485 -5.98 16.76 3.92
CA PHE A 485 -6.85 15.65 3.52
C PHE A 485 -6.09 14.31 3.45
N LEU A 486 -4.77 14.33 3.43
CA LEU A 486 -3.93 13.12 3.49
C LEU A 486 -4.18 12.29 4.77
N TRP A 487 -4.61 12.94 5.86
CA TRP A 487 -4.94 12.24 7.10
C TRP A 487 -6.09 11.26 6.95
N VAL A 488 -7.06 11.53 6.06
CA VAL A 488 -8.16 10.61 5.77
C VAL A 488 -7.64 9.32 5.15
N ALA A 489 -6.60 9.39 4.33
CA ALA A 489 -5.98 8.26 3.64
C ALA A 489 -4.69 7.73 4.32
N ALA A 490 -4.42 8.12 5.55
CA ALA A 490 -3.13 7.87 6.21
C ALA A 490 -2.69 6.39 6.21
N ASP A 491 -3.63 5.45 6.41
CA ASP A 491 -3.32 4.02 6.31
C ASP A 491 -2.78 3.66 4.92
N GLN A 492 -3.48 4.06 3.87
CA GLN A 492 -3.10 3.73 2.49
C GLN A 492 -1.75 4.36 2.12
N LEU A 493 -1.50 5.60 2.54
CA LEU A 493 -0.26 6.30 2.22
C LEU A 493 0.93 5.74 3.00
N PHE A 494 0.81 5.58 4.32
CA PHE A 494 1.95 5.30 5.18
C PHE A 494 2.14 3.82 5.52
N ASN A 495 1.07 3.03 5.67
CA ASN A 495 1.20 1.60 5.92
C ASN A 495 1.23 0.77 4.64
N GLN A 496 0.45 1.15 3.62
CA GLN A 496 0.30 0.35 2.41
C GLN A 496 1.34 0.75 1.35
N ILE A 497 1.24 1.95 0.79
CA ILE A 497 2.10 2.41 -0.32
C ILE A 497 3.54 2.57 0.14
N GLY A 498 3.78 3.33 1.21
CA GLY A 498 5.13 3.66 1.67
C GLY A 498 5.94 2.44 2.14
N LYS A 499 5.29 1.39 2.67
CA LYS A 499 5.96 0.19 3.17
C LYS A 499 5.99 -0.98 2.18
N ALA A 500 5.25 -0.89 1.07
CA ALA A 500 5.04 -2.03 0.18
C ALA A 500 6.36 -2.64 -0.35
N ARG A 501 7.27 -1.80 -0.86
CA ARG A 501 8.57 -2.29 -1.35
C ARG A 501 9.33 -3.05 -0.27
N HIS A 502 9.47 -2.47 0.91
CA HIS A 502 10.17 -3.10 2.04
C HIS A 502 9.50 -4.41 2.46
N MET A 503 8.21 -4.35 2.70
CA MET A 503 7.41 -5.44 3.25
C MET A 503 7.38 -6.68 2.34
N PHE A 504 7.41 -6.47 1.03
CA PHE A 504 7.38 -7.54 0.03
C PHE A 504 8.76 -7.88 -0.57
N GLY A 505 9.83 -7.70 0.19
CA GLY A 505 11.16 -8.23 -0.16
C GLY A 505 12.15 -7.24 -0.79
N GLY A 506 11.74 -6.01 -1.06
CA GLY A 506 12.62 -4.92 -1.53
C GLY A 506 12.66 -4.71 -3.05
N ASP A 507 12.27 -5.69 -3.85
CA ASP A 507 12.41 -5.62 -5.32
C ASP A 507 11.17 -5.07 -6.03
N ASN A 508 10.02 -5.01 -5.36
CA ASN A 508 8.77 -4.58 -5.96
C ASN A 508 8.74 -3.07 -6.19
N PRO A 509 8.68 -2.58 -7.44
CA PRO A 509 8.46 -1.18 -7.71
C PRO A 509 7.05 -0.76 -7.25
N VAL A 510 6.94 0.53 -6.87
CA VAL A 510 5.66 1.18 -6.56
C VAL A 510 5.63 2.54 -7.27
N PRO A 511 5.58 2.57 -8.61
CA PRO A 511 5.67 3.79 -9.41
C PRO A 511 4.38 4.61 -9.31
N LEU A 512 4.27 5.41 -8.26
CA LEU A 512 3.12 6.26 -7.96
C LEU A 512 3.59 7.68 -7.66
N VAL A 513 2.90 8.67 -8.21
CA VAL A 513 3.09 10.08 -7.84
C VAL A 513 1.87 10.55 -7.06
N LEU A 514 2.10 11.12 -5.89
CA LEU A 514 1.10 11.80 -5.09
C LEU A 514 1.35 13.31 -5.18
N ARG A 515 0.38 14.06 -5.66
CA ARG A 515 0.41 15.52 -5.68
C ARG A 515 -0.49 16.08 -4.60
N THR A 516 0.01 17.03 -3.84
CA THR A 516 -0.80 17.76 -2.85
C THR A 516 -0.25 19.15 -2.62
N LYS A 517 -1.09 20.06 -2.18
CA LYS A 517 -0.70 21.46 -2.00
C LYS A 517 -0.91 21.96 -0.58
N VAL A 518 -0.04 22.89 -0.19
CA VAL A 518 -0.12 23.64 1.06
C VAL A 518 -0.91 24.91 0.80
N GLY A 519 -1.97 25.15 1.55
CA GLY A 519 -2.85 26.32 1.41
C GLY A 519 -2.52 27.50 2.34
N THR A 520 -1.41 27.45 3.05
CA THR A 520 -0.96 28.49 3.99
C THR A 520 -0.87 29.87 3.32
N GLY A 521 -1.38 30.90 3.97
CA GLY A 521 -1.36 32.27 3.47
C GLY A 521 -2.54 32.67 2.58
N THR A 522 -3.52 31.78 2.41
CA THR A 522 -4.66 31.98 1.50
C THR A 522 -6.01 32.13 2.22
N GLY A 523 -6.03 32.13 3.55
CA GLY A 523 -7.24 32.30 4.35
C GLY A 523 -8.14 31.08 4.46
N TYR A 524 -7.66 29.90 4.09
CA TYR A 524 -8.42 28.65 4.22
C TYR A 524 -8.42 28.06 5.64
N GLY A 525 -7.53 28.53 6.51
CA GLY A 525 -7.49 28.15 7.92
C GLY A 525 -6.87 26.78 8.21
N SER A 526 -7.17 26.25 9.39
CA SER A 526 -6.41 25.16 10.01
C SER A 526 -6.43 23.83 9.26
N GLN A 527 -7.46 23.55 8.46
CA GLN A 527 -7.62 22.27 7.75
C GLN A 527 -7.15 22.32 6.29
N HIS A 528 -6.35 23.33 5.91
CA HIS A 528 -5.82 23.49 4.54
C HIS A 528 -4.35 23.97 4.54
N SER A 529 -3.73 24.08 5.71
CA SER A 529 -2.45 24.79 5.87
C SER A 529 -1.30 23.88 6.33
N MET A 530 -1.50 22.57 6.35
CA MET A 530 -0.45 21.64 6.76
C MET A 530 0.66 21.57 5.71
N ASP A 531 1.92 21.70 6.16
CA ASP A 531 3.09 21.30 5.40
C ASP A 531 3.35 19.79 5.67
N PRO A 532 3.24 18.91 4.66
CA PRO A 532 3.33 17.48 4.87
C PRO A 532 4.78 16.95 4.88
N ALA A 533 5.79 17.78 4.60
CA ALA A 533 7.19 17.34 4.45
C ALA A 533 7.68 16.55 5.68
N GLY A 534 7.45 17.06 6.88
CA GLY A 534 7.86 16.40 8.11
C GLY A 534 7.20 15.04 8.33
N ILE A 535 5.92 14.91 7.99
CA ILE A 535 5.15 13.66 8.14
C ILE A 535 5.65 12.61 7.16
N PHE A 536 5.82 12.95 5.90
CA PHE A 536 6.37 12.02 4.90
C PHE A 536 7.82 11.64 5.22
N ALA A 537 8.63 12.56 5.76
CA ALA A 537 9.99 12.26 6.17
C ALA A 537 10.09 11.25 7.34
N THR A 538 9.03 11.08 8.13
CA THR A 538 8.97 10.05 9.17
C THR A 538 8.58 8.68 8.64
N SER A 539 7.96 8.60 7.46
CA SER A 539 7.56 7.35 6.82
C SER A 539 8.59 6.92 5.78
N ALA A 540 9.33 5.87 6.08
CA ALA A 540 10.25 5.29 5.12
C ALA A 540 9.51 4.81 3.85
N GLY A 541 10.17 4.89 2.69
CA GLY A 541 9.65 4.40 1.42
C GLY A 541 9.13 5.48 0.47
N TRP A 542 8.83 6.68 0.91
CA TRP A 542 8.48 7.81 0.07
C TRP A 542 9.71 8.64 -0.33
N ARG A 543 9.76 9.08 -1.59
CA ARG A 543 10.57 10.23 -1.99
C ARG A 543 9.73 11.49 -1.89
N ILE A 544 10.38 12.62 -1.57
CA ILE A 544 9.70 13.87 -1.29
C ILE A 544 10.29 14.96 -2.18
N ALA A 545 9.51 15.45 -3.12
CA ALA A 545 9.86 16.54 -4.03
C ALA A 545 9.14 17.82 -3.60
N ALA A 546 9.87 18.94 -3.50
CA ALA A 546 9.34 20.24 -3.11
C ALA A 546 9.85 21.36 -4.05
N PRO A 547 9.37 21.42 -5.32
CA PRO A 547 9.83 22.35 -6.33
C PRO A 547 9.48 23.79 -5.99
N SER A 548 10.38 24.75 -6.24
CA SER A 548 10.22 26.17 -5.93
C SER A 548 10.00 27.07 -7.15
N THR A 549 10.27 26.57 -8.36
CA THR A 549 10.12 27.31 -9.62
C THR A 549 9.45 26.46 -10.70
N PRO A 550 8.90 27.04 -11.76
CA PRO A 550 8.44 26.30 -12.93
C PRO A 550 9.50 25.36 -13.53
N PHE A 551 10.77 25.77 -13.57
CA PHE A 551 11.86 24.92 -14.06
C PHE A 551 12.03 23.67 -13.20
N GLU A 552 12.12 23.83 -11.88
CA GLU A 552 12.24 22.70 -10.96
C GLU A 552 11.01 21.82 -11.01
N TYR A 553 9.81 22.40 -11.13
CA TYR A 553 8.57 21.61 -11.23
C TYR A 553 8.60 20.64 -12.43
N VAL A 554 8.98 21.13 -13.62
CA VAL A 554 9.07 20.27 -14.82
C VAL A 554 10.05 19.11 -14.58
N GLY A 555 11.28 19.43 -14.22
CA GLY A 555 12.31 18.39 -14.13
C GLY A 555 12.08 17.43 -12.96
N MET A 556 11.57 17.89 -11.82
CA MET A 556 11.26 17.04 -10.66
C MET A 556 10.01 16.20 -10.90
N MET A 557 8.99 16.71 -11.59
CA MET A 557 7.80 15.93 -11.97
C MET A 557 8.17 14.80 -12.94
N ASN A 558 8.99 15.08 -13.96
CA ASN A 558 9.49 14.03 -14.86
C ASN A 558 10.30 12.97 -14.10
N SER A 559 11.15 13.39 -13.14
CA SER A 559 11.86 12.47 -12.27
C SER A 559 10.88 11.63 -11.43
N ALA A 560 9.86 12.25 -10.85
CA ALA A 560 8.84 11.54 -10.07
C ALA A 560 8.06 10.52 -10.93
N LEU A 561 7.66 10.89 -12.13
CA LEU A 561 6.94 10.01 -13.07
C LEU A 561 7.80 8.85 -13.57
N ARG A 562 9.12 9.03 -13.67
CA ARG A 562 10.06 7.97 -14.07
C ARG A 562 10.40 7.03 -12.92
N CYS A 563 10.42 7.54 -11.69
CA CYS A 563 10.85 6.82 -10.49
C CYS A 563 10.03 5.53 -10.26
N GLN A 564 10.72 4.49 -9.78
CA GLN A 564 10.09 3.22 -9.38
C GLN A 564 9.68 3.19 -7.90
N ASP A 565 9.99 4.24 -7.14
CA ASP A 565 9.49 4.45 -5.78
C ASP A 565 8.29 5.38 -5.77
N PRO A 566 7.43 5.36 -4.75
CA PRO A 566 6.39 6.36 -4.62
C PRO A 566 7.00 7.73 -4.30
N VAL A 567 6.53 8.75 -4.99
CA VAL A 567 7.00 10.14 -4.85
C VAL A 567 5.84 11.04 -4.46
N VAL A 568 5.98 11.78 -3.35
CA VAL A 568 5.10 12.91 -3.08
C VAL A 568 5.69 14.20 -3.66
N VAL A 569 4.93 14.90 -4.48
CA VAL A 569 5.24 16.25 -4.98
C VAL A 569 4.42 17.23 -4.18
N ILE A 570 5.11 17.97 -3.32
CA ILE A 570 4.49 19.01 -2.49
C ILE A 570 4.41 20.29 -3.30
N GLU A 571 3.22 20.85 -3.40
CA GLU A 571 2.91 22.09 -4.13
C GLU A 571 2.45 23.16 -3.14
N HIS A 572 2.41 24.41 -3.57
CA HIS A 572 1.99 25.52 -2.71
C HIS A 572 1.10 26.49 -3.46
N VAL A 573 -0.01 26.91 -2.87
CA VAL A 573 -0.97 27.82 -3.52
C VAL A 573 -0.34 29.18 -3.83
N GLU A 574 0.60 29.67 -3.01
CA GLU A 574 1.34 30.90 -3.30
C GLU A 574 2.17 30.77 -4.60
N LEU A 575 2.84 29.62 -4.82
CA LEU A 575 3.58 29.36 -6.06
C LEU A 575 2.65 29.26 -7.28
N TYR A 576 1.47 28.69 -7.13
CA TYR A 576 0.48 28.62 -8.22
C TYR A 576 0.11 29.99 -8.80
N SER A 577 0.11 31.02 -7.94
CA SER A 577 -0.19 32.41 -8.32
C SER A 577 1.05 33.17 -8.78
N SER A 578 2.23 32.55 -8.80
CA SER A 578 3.48 33.20 -9.16
C SER A 578 3.92 32.89 -10.57
N THR A 579 4.85 33.70 -11.05
CA THR A 579 5.68 33.39 -12.21
C THR A 579 7.12 33.17 -11.80
N GLY A 580 7.92 32.55 -12.66
CA GLY A 580 9.33 32.33 -12.41
C GLY A 580 10.05 31.69 -13.59
N GLU A 581 11.35 31.48 -13.46
CA GLU A 581 12.15 30.82 -14.49
C GLU A 581 11.56 29.45 -14.86
N GLY A 582 11.29 29.25 -16.14
CA GLY A 582 10.75 27.99 -16.67
C GLY A 582 11.12 27.79 -18.12
N PRO A 583 11.15 26.52 -18.59
CA PRO A 583 11.44 26.21 -19.98
C PRO A 583 10.30 26.69 -20.90
N VAL A 584 10.67 27.18 -22.10
CA VAL A 584 9.68 27.63 -23.10
C VAL A 584 9.10 26.46 -23.87
N ASN A 585 9.92 25.53 -24.34
CA ASN A 585 9.51 24.44 -25.23
C ASN A 585 10.01 23.06 -24.82
N ASP A 586 11.08 22.94 -24.06
CA ASP A 586 11.67 21.66 -23.65
C ASP A 586 11.10 21.27 -22.26
N LEU A 587 10.22 20.29 -22.25
CA LEU A 587 9.55 19.78 -21.05
C LEU A 587 9.97 18.34 -20.68
N GLU A 588 10.99 17.76 -21.32
CA GLU A 588 11.30 16.32 -21.19
C GLU A 588 12.49 16.02 -20.26
N TYR A 589 13.21 17.03 -19.77
CA TYR A 589 14.36 16.82 -18.89
C TYR A 589 13.94 16.34 -17.47
N CYS A 590 14.87 15.63 -16.83
CA CYS A 590 14.78 15.20 -15.43
C CYS A 590 15.80 15.93 -14.56
N ILE A 591 15.40 16.41 -13.39
CA ILE A 591 16.33 16.87 -12.36
C ILE A 591 16.80 15.66 -11.53
N PRO A 592 18.12 15.48 -11.33
CA PRO A 592 18.64 14.36 -10.54
C PRO A 592 18.03 14.30 -9.14
N ILE A 593 17.56 13.11 -8.74
CA ILE A 593 17.10 12.89 -7.37
C ILE A 593 18.30 13.03 -6.43
N GLY A 594 18.10 13.75 -5.33
CA GLY A 594 19.15 13.94 -4.32
C GLY A 594 20.12 15.08 -4.63
N LYS A 595 19.72 16.04 -5.49
CA LYS A 595 20.51 17.24 -5.78
C LYS A 595 19.80 18.51 -5.33
N ALA A 596 20.44 19.23 -4.39
CA ALA A 596 20.07 20.57 -3.98
C ALA A 596 20.63 21.62 -4.97
N ARG A 597 20.09 22.83 -4.93
CA ARG A 597 20.54 23.94 -5.79
C ARG A 597 20.94 25.17 -4.95
N VAL A 598 22.15 25.68 -5.18
CA VAL A 598 22.54 27.00 -4.66
C VAL A 598 21.83 28.07 -5.49
N ARG A 599 20.85 28.73 -4.90
CA ARG A 599 20.07 29.80 -5.55
C ARG A 599 20.75 31.17 -5.46
N ARG A 600 21.49 31.39 -4.40
CA ARG A 600 22.32 32.57 -4.18
C ARG A 600 23.62 32.14 -3.51
N PRO A 601 24.79 32.42 -4.12
CA PRO A 601 26.05 32.18 -3.45
C PRO A 601 26.26 33.18 -2.29
N GLY A 602 26.99 32.78 -1.25
CA GLY A 602 27.32 33.58 -0.11
C GLY A 602 28.39 32.93 0.74
N GLY A 603 28.96 33.65 1.70
CA GLY A 603 30.04 33.19 2.58
C GLY A 603 29.79 33.36 4.08
N GLY A 604 28.69 34.03 4.47
CA GLY A 604 28.41 34.36 5.87
C GLY A 604 27.58 33.30 6.59
N ILE A 605 26.44 32.91 6.03
CA ILE A 605 25.51 31.93 6.63
C ILE A 605 24.90 31.01 5.58
N THR A 606 24.86 29.71 5.85
CA THR A 606 24.11 28.72 5.05
C THR A 606 22.63 28.80 5.37
N LEU A 607 21.80 29.16 4.40
CA LEU A 607 20.34 29.20 4.53
C LEU A 607 19.74 28.05 3.74
N LEU A 608 19.13 27.09 4.45
CA LEU A 608 18.51 25.89 3.88
C LEU A 608 16.99 26.06 3.84
N THR A 609 16.38 25.84 2.69
CA THR A 609 14.96 26.07 2.52
C THR A 609 14.37 25.22 1.37
N TYR A 610 13.07 25.26 1.19
CA TYR A 610 12.36 24.56 0.13
C TYR A 610 11.01 25.23 -0.20
N LEU A 611 10.39 24.82 -1.31
CA LEU A 611 9.05 25.23 -1.73
C LEU A 611 8.94 26.78 -1.82
N SER A 612 7.84 27.39 -1.37
CA SER A 612 7.62 28.84 -1.42
C SER A 612 8.63 29.65 -0.59
N MET A 613 9.19 29.04 0.46
CA MET A 613 10.14 29.74 1.33
C MET A 613 11.49 30.02 0.64
N VAL A 614 11.79 29.40 -0.50
CA VAL A 614 12.95 29.76 -1.33
C VAL A 614 12.87 31.22 -1.77
N ASN A 615 11.72 31.65 -2.32
CA ASN A 615 11.52 33.02 -2.77
C ASN A 615 11.57 34.03 -1.61
N HIS A 616 10.94 33.70 -0.47
CA HIS A 616 11.00 34.50 0.74
C HIS A 616 12.42 34.65 1.28
N SER A 617 13.23 33.59 1.20
CA SER A 617 14.63 33.61 1.63
C SER A 617 15.52 34.43 0.72
N LEU A 618 15.30 34.37 -0.59
CA LEU A 618 16.02 35.21 -1.56
C LEU A 618 15.72 36.68 -1.32
N THR A 619 14.44 37.06 -1.17
CA THR A 619 14.03 38.43 -0.85
C THR A 619 14.67 38.89 0.45
N ALA A 620 14.67 38.10 1.51
CA ALA A 620 15.30 38.45 2.77
C ALA A 620 16.83 38.61 2.66
N ALA A 621 17.50 37.76 1.88
CA ALA A 621 18.94 37.85 1.64
C ALA A 621 19.34 39.11 0.81
N GLU A 622 18.44 39.59 -0.05
CA GLU A 622 18.61 40.88 -0.76
C GLU A 622 18.41 42.08 0.18
N GLU A 623 17.47 41.95 1.14
CA GLU A 623 17.18 43.01 2.12
C GLU A 623 18.28 43.10 3.21
N VAL A 624 19.02 42.04 3.47
CA VAL A 624 20.08 41.96 4.48
C VAL A 624 21.39 41.47 3.84
N PRO A 625 21.97 42.25 2.91
CA PRO A 625 23.16 41.79 2.14
C PRO A 625 24.38 41.58 3.00
N GLU A 626 24.52 42.26 4.17
CA GLU A 626 25.57 42.12 5.11
C GLU A 626 25.66 40.72 5.76
N ALA A 627 24.59 39.97 5.81
CA ALA A 627 24.58 38.59 6.29
C ALA A 627 25.29 37.64 5.31
N ASP A 628 25.50 38.05 4.08
CA ASP A 628 26.12 37.27 2.98
C ASP A 628 25.64 35.81 2.93
N ALA A 629 24.28 35.67 2.95
CA ALA A 629 23.62 34.36 3.02
C ALA A 629 23.77 33.57 1.72
N GLU A 630 24.25 32.31 1.84
CA GLU A 630 24.16 31.32 0.77
C GLU A 630 22.82 30.61 0.85
N VAL A 631 21.93 30.86 -0.10
CA VAL A 631 20.58 30.31 -0.13
C VAL A 631 20.58 29.01 -0.95
N ILE A 632 20.24 27.90 -0.29
CA ILE A 632 20.18 26.57 -0.87
C ILE A 632 18.74 26.08 -0.89
N ASP A 633 18.22 25.81 -2.08
CA ASP A 633 16.97 25.10 -2.30
C ASP A 633 17.23 23.59 -2.18
N LEU A 634 16.63 22.97 -1.19
CA LEU A 634 16.81 21.53 -0.89
C LEU A 634 16.22 20.62 -1.95
N ARG A 635 15.12 21.03 -2.61
CA ARG A 635 14.38 20.27 -3.64
C ARG A 635 13.86 18.91 -3.19
N TRP A 636 14.74 18.01 -2.76
CA TRP A 636 14.44 16.64 -2.31
C TRP A 636 14.60 16.54 -0.81
N LEU A 637 13.53 16.11 -0.13
CA LEU A 637 13.44 16.18 1.33
C LEU A 637 13.44 14.81 2.01
N ASP A 638 13.31 13.71 1.26
CA ASP A 638 13.37 12.39 1.88
C ASP A 638 14.79 12.07 2.41
N ARG A 639 14.84 11.37 3.53
CA ARG A 639 16.10 11.14 4.29
C ARG A 639 17.22 10.50 3.47
N ALA A 640 16.88 9.73 2.42
CA ALA A 640 17.87 9.08 1.56
C ALA A 640 18.34 9.98 0.41
N SER A 641 17.60 11.05 0.11
CA SER A 641 17.89 11.94 -1.03
C SER A 641 18.38 13.34 -0.63
N VAL A 642 18.72 13.58 0.62
CA VAL A 642 19.30 14.86 1.03
C VAL A 642 20.72 15.01 0.46
N ASP A 643 20.99 16.13 -0.21
CA ASP A 643 22.30 16.44 -0.80
C ASP A 643 23.29 16.94 0.29
N TRP A 644 23.80 15.99 1.06
CA TRP A 644 24.77 16.27 2.13
C TRP A 644 26.10 16.84 1.62
N ASP A 645 26.45 16.63 0.37
CA ASP A 645 27.66 17.17 -0.23
C ASP A 645 27.55 18.68 -0.42
N THR A 646 26.47 19.15 -1.04
CA THR A 646 26.18 20.57 -1.23
C THR A 646 25.98 21.27 0.12
N ILE A 647 25.16 20.71 1.01
CA ILE A 647 24.93 21.26 2.35
C ILE A 647 26.25 21.33 3.14
N GLY A 648 27.01 20.24 3.16
CA GLY A 648 28.28 20.17 3.91
C GLY A 648 29.34 21.09 3.36
N ALA A 649 29.44 21.30 2.04
CA ALA A 649 30.36 22.27 1.44
C ALA A 649 30.01 23.69 1.88
N SER A 650 28.75 24.06 1.92
CA SER A 650 28.29 25.35 2.40
C SER A 650 28.57 25.54 3.90
N ILE A 651 28.24 24.57 4.74
CA ILE A 651 28.47 24.65 6.21
C ILE A 651 29.94 24.83 6.54
N ARG A 652 30.84 24.09 5.86
CA ARG A 652 32.28 24.21 6.09
C ARG A 652 32.83 25.59 5.68
N LYS A 653 32.15 26.28 4.80
CA LYS A 653 32.51 27.65 4.36
C LYS A 653 31.95 28.71 5.30
N THR A 654 30.74 28.55 5.76
CA THR A 654 29.98 29.59 6.48
C THR A 654 29.98 29.43 8.00
N ASN A 655 30.19 28.22 8.50
CA ASN A 655 30.14 27.79 9.90
C ASN A 655 28.83 28.11 10.65
N ASN A 656 27.81 28.61 9.94
CA ASN A 656 26.52 29.06 10.49
C ASN A 656 25.37 28.54 9.63
N VAL A 657 24.28 28.11 10.26
CA VAL A 657 23.14 27.54 9.56
C VAL A 657 21.81 28.15 10.03
N LEU A 658 21.01 28.57 9.07
CA LEU A 658 19.61 28.95 9.24
C LEU A 658 18.73 28.04 8.38
N ILE A 659 17.81 27.29 8.99
CA ILE A 659 16.77 26.51 8.29
C ILE A 659 15.50 27.35 8.23
N VAL A 660 14.94 27.51 7.05
CA VAL A 660 13.73 28.29 6.80
C VAL A 660 12.65 27.40 6.22
N GLU A 661 11.54 27.31 6.90
CA GLU A 661 10.39 26.50 6.51
C GLU A 661 9.07 27.14 6.94
N GLN A 662 7.96 26.76 6.31
CA GLN A 662 6.66 27.32 6.62
C GLN A 662 5.85 26.47 7.60
N GLY A 663 6.20 25.21 7.75
CA GLY A 663 5.56 24.27 8.65
C GLY A 663 5.59 24.70 10.11
N ALA A 664 4.61 24.25 10.90
CA ALA A 664 4.56 24.53 12.33
C ALA A 664 5.79 23.95 13.06
N ILE A 665 6.31 24.69 14.04
CA ILE A 665 7.58 24.39 14.71
C ILE A 665 7.68 22.98 15.28
N GLY A 666 6.58 22.38 15.74
CA GLY A 666 6.56 21.08 16.40
C GLY A 666 6.54 19.88 15.45
N THR A 667 6.12 20.07 14.21
CA THR A 667 5.94 18.98 13.22
C THR A 667 6.77 19.18 11.96
N SER A 668 7.64 20.16 11.94
CA SER A 668 8.37 20.58 10.77
C SER A 668 9.55 19.65 10.43
N TYR A 669 9.86 19.59 9.15
CA TYR A 669 11.01 18.88 8.58
C TYR A 669 12.34 19.36 9.14
N GLY A 670 12.50 20.67 9.35
CA GLY A 670 13.73 21.30 9.81
C GLY A 670 14.15 20.88 11.22
N GLY A 671 13.27 20.33 12.03
CA GLY A 671 13.64 19.75 13.33
C GLY A 671 14.56 18.54 13.18
N TRP A 672 14.22 17.61 12.27
CA TRP A 672 15.06 16.48 11.92
C TRP A 672 16.35 16.93 11.21
N LEU A 673 16.25 17.86 10.26
CA LEU A 673 17.40 18.36 9.52
C LEU A 673 18.43 19.03 10.45
N SER A 674 17.97 19.80 11.45
CA SER A 674 18.80 20.42 12.47
C SER A 674 19.58 19.39 13.31
N ASP A 675 18.93 18.28 13.73
CA ASP A 675 19.60 17.20 14.46
C ASP A 675 20.68 16.53 13.60
N GLU A 676 20.37 16.20 12.34
CA GLU A 676 21.34 15.60 11.43
C GLU A 676 22.53 16.51 11.09
N ILE A 677 22.29 17.81 10.93
CA ILE A 677 23.37 18.79 10.75
C ILE A 677 24.27 18.84 11.98
N GLY A 678 23.67 18.88 13.18
CA GLY A 678 24.42 18.83 14.43
C GLY A 678 25.28 17.57 14.56
N ARG A 679 24.77 16.39 14.14
CA ARG A 679 25.54 15.14 14.17
C ARG A 679 26.67 15.08 13.15
N ARG A 680 26.46 15.61 11.94
CA ARG A 680 27.41 15.49 10.82
C ARG A 680 28.48 16.58 10.81
N PHE A 681 28.11 17.76 11.28
CA PHE A 681 28.92 18.99 11.10
C PHE A 681 29.16 19.76 12.39
N PHE A 682 29.01 19.14 13.59
CA PHE A 682 29.19 19.79 14.89
C PHE A 682 30.51 20.59 15.00
N ASP A 683 31.61 20.00 14.54
CA ASP A 683 32.94 20.62 14.62
C ASP A 683 33.12 21.84 13.71
N TRP A 684 32.13 22.11 12.84
CA TRP A 684 32.16 23.25 11.92
C TRP A 684 31.17 24.35 12.31
N LEU A 685 30.34 24.14 13.34
CA LEU A 685 29.33 25.10 13.75
C LEU A 685 29.82 26.04 14.80
N ASP A 686 29.78 27.35 14.54
CA ASP A 686 30.09 28.41 15.51
C ASP A 686 28.95 28.62 16.52
N GLN A 687 27.72 28.24 16.17
CA GLN A 687 26.54 28.38 17.01
C GLN A 687 25.49 27.29 16.69
N PRO A 688 24.52 27.07 17.57
CA PRO A 688 23.42 26.14 17.28
C PRO A 688 22.69 26.50 15.98
N VAL A 689 22.23 25.47 15.22
CA VAL A 689 21.41 25.65 14.02
C VAL A 689 20.17 26.49 14.36
N GLN A 690 20.00 27.62 13.70
CA GLN A 690 18.85 28.49 13.85
C GLN A 690 17.69 28.06 12.95
N ARG A 691 16.44 28.35 13.34
CA ARG A 691 15.28 28.00 12.55
C ARG A 691 14.29 29.15 12.49
N VAL A 692 13.75 29.43 11.29
CA VAL A 692 12.57 30.23 11.06
C VAL A 692 11.45 29.28 10.61
N THR A 693 10.35 29.26 11.35
CA THR A 693 9.22 28.34 11.13
C THR A 693 7.90 29.10 11.20
N GLY A 694 6.82 28.46 10.81
CA GLY A 694 5.49 28.88 11.21
C GLY A 694 5.30 28.83 12.73
N GLY A 695 4.14 29.27 13.19
CA GLY A 695 3.78 29.28 14.61
C GLY A 695 3.56 27.90 15.21
N VAL A 696 3.22 27.86 16.50
CA VAL A 696 2.93 26.60 17.22
C VAL A 696 1.60 25.98 16.78
N ALA A 697 0.63 26.81 16.42
CA ALA A 697 -0.70 26.38 15.98
C ALA A 697 -0.86 26.56 14.47
N SER A 698 -1.73 25.74 13.86
CA SER A 698 -2.16 25.93 12.48
C SER A 698 -2.73 27.33 12.23
N PRO A 699 -2.50 27.93 11.06
CA PRO A 699 -3.03 29.23 10.70
C PRO A 699 -4.56 29.31 10.82
N SER A 700 -5.06 30.49 11.19
CA SER A 700 -6.48 30.80 11.28
C SER A 700 -7.02 31.45 10.00
N ILE A 701 -8.35 31.50 9.83
CA ILE A 701 -9.01 32.16 8.71
C ILE A 701 -8.79 33.68 8.70
N SER A 702 -8.69 34.30 9.89
CA SER A 702 -8.47 35.75 9.99
C SER A 702 -7.14 36.15 9.37
N LYS A 703 -7.15 37.03 8.39
CA LYS A 703 -5.95 37.56 7.73
C LYS A 703 -4.85 38.01 8.71
N VAL A 704 -5.25 38.62 9.83
CA VAL A 704 -4.31 39.11 10.86
C VAL A 704 -3.72 37.96 11.66
N LEU A 705 -4.56 36.98 12.06
CA LEU A 705 -4.10 35.83 12.83
C LEU A 705 -3.29 34.86 11.97
N GLU A 706 -3.69 34.67 10.71
CA GLU A 706 -2.93 33.87 9.76
C GLU A 706 -1.52 34.46 9.56
N ARG A 707 -1.43 35.80 9.28
CA ARG A 707 -0.13 36.46 9.10
C ARG A 707 0.77 36.34 10.33
N ALA A 708 0.20 36.34 11.52
CA ALA A 708 0.95 36.19 12.78
C ALA A 708 1.43 34.72 13.02
N ALA A 709 0.84 33.75 12.34
CA ALA A 709 1.14 32.33 12.50
C ALA A 709 2.05 31.75 11.40
N ILE A 710 2.41 32.52 10.37
CA ILE A 710 3.21 32.06 9.24
C ILE A 710 4.53 32.83 9.13
N ALA A 711 5.58 32.17 8.65
CA ALA A 711 6.84 32.80 8.30
C ALA A 711 6.77 33.34 6.86
N LYS A 712 7.36 34.52 6.65
CA LYS A 712 7.60 35.16 5.36
C LYS A 712 8.98 35.82 5.33
N SER A 713 9.27 36.60 4.30
CA SER A 713 10.56 37.30 4.14
C SER A 713 10.95 38.14 5.33
N GLU A 714 9.98 38.77 6.03
CA GLU A 714 10.25 39.67 7.19
C GLU A 714 10.83 38.87 8.39
N GLU A 715 10.30 37.67 8.66
CA GLU A 715 10.83 36.80 9.74
C GLU A 715 12.22 36.28 9.38
N VAL A 716 12.47 35.94 8.12
CA VAL A 716 13.78 35.51 7.63
C VAL A 716 14.79 36.66 7.71
N ALA A 717 14.43 37.85 7.23
CA ALA A 717 15.28 39.05 7.33
C ALA A 717 15.59 39.41 8.79
N SER A 718 14.61 39.29 9.69
CA SER A 718 14.82 39.49 11.12
C SER A 718 15.84 38.51 11.69
N ALA A 719 15.80 37.24 11.31
CA ALA A 719 16.79 36.24 11.71
C ALA A 719 18.18 36.53 11.16
N LEU A 720 18.27 36.94 9.88
CA LEU A 720 19.54 37.33 9.25
C LEU A 720 20.18 38.56 9.91
N ARG A 721 19.39 39.58 10.33
CA ARG A 721 19.90 40.75 11.06
C ARG A 721 20.42 40.41 12.46
N GLN A 722 19.96 39.32 13.06
CA GLN A 722 20.47 38.87 14.36
C GLN A 722 21.78 38.09 14.22
N TYR A 723 22.09 37.64 13.02
CA TYR A 723 23.36 37.01 12.71
C TYR A 723 24.47 38.03 12.65
N ASP A 724 25.48 37.89 13.53
CA ASP A 724 26.64 38.73 13.55
C ASP A 724 27.86 37.90 13.12
N PRO A 725 28.40 38.14 11.90
CA PRO A 725 29.55 37.37 11.41
C PRO A 725 30.87 37.66 12.21
N HIS A 726 30.85 38.59 13.17
CA HIS A 726 32.00 38.98 13.97
C HIS A 726 31.88 38.55 15.45
N ARG A 727 30.90 37.80 15.81
CA ARG A 727 30.72 37.24 17.18
C ARG A 727 31.44 35.94 17.37
#